data_18e77a226ab9c009c104d811cc1ab617
#
_entry.id   18e77a226ab9c009c104d811cc1ab617
#
_cell.length_a   1.000
_cell.length_b   1.000
_cell.length_c   1.000
_cell.angle_alpha   90.00
_cell.angle_beta   90.00
_cell.angle_gamma   90.00
#
_symmetry.space_group_name_H-M   'P 1'
#
loop_
_entity.id
_entity.type
_entity.pdbx_description
1 polymer ?
#
loop_
_entity_poly.entity_id
_entity_poly.type
_entity_poly.pdbx_seq_one_letter_code
_entity_poly.pdbx_strand_id
1 'polypeptide(L)'
;METTKYIRCMLQPLVNILKKKCSFIALITVLFFPSVAVSQYANVENDSLLILGNEVYRKGNYPEAEDIYRKALDKYQNNKDSKEWVIAAVGYGASLLDQGNNKKGSEWIFKADSVLNNKIPFELKAYVKSNVGWAYKRLRNFEKSSLNYKAALDLAKESGDQYRIAQVSNSLSYLTYDLGNYNEAIKYGRIAVESFESINDLFLLSISYDNLSRAYEVLGFTDLAEKYLLKSFATKQEIQNNDFISTSHYHLGSFYHRTGNYNKALANYSKYLSYVKEVGDVPFITPAYTFVASVYQSLGEFENALEYYNESVRLADLNNIGISVKTRLNIAFCYQKLQELGLARSLYNKILSEQIKNDNTFDAIEIYLRFAELEHETGNYTEALSYAEKASDLSQGTESKQLKAKSYASLSKAHLALNNTALALNYSKRAYQIASVFKGYRLASYTGLLAKAFYQAQSDSAFYYADLAFAEIEREQSSVYGENLESGVFSNYADFYNEVAYWYLEQKNDVYKAFEITERGRARVLLERLSFSESDLQNVVEDTTLIALRQKEKNIDKLYRQIENSKDEQSISKLKSELSELEFQYQSFTNELHLKYPKLRSFKELETIKISEIQNSLSAEDALIEYMFTDHRLIIFRITKDDADHTSVEIDSVSPKKHLSVLVSDFRTAIQEKAALDLIGKRSKPLFELLLKPVSDKLDGINNLLIVPSKSLSLLPFDALYINNSFLIEKFSIKYLPSSTIYKYIEPPHRTTSRELFAVAGSGLNGSTSQTKNYSSLPSTILEVDAISKEFTDVLSLKHQEVSESKIKTTSLNEFRYLHFATHGNVNELNPQQSGLIISELVESEGAFQEDGYLNSKEISTLTFNADLVVLSACNTAVGKIISGEGLQGLQRSFLKAGASSVVVSLWSVYDKSTASFMGSFYKNLRTLEEEEVGLWTKFKMYFDLYTPPMFGYKEKALHLAKKELIQHPYYNHPVYWAPFVMIGK
;
A
#
# COMPACT_ATOMS: atom_id res chain seq x y z
N MET A 1 -43.13 1.15 -45.00
CA MET A 1 -42.88 2.19 -43.98
C MET A 1 -42.41 1.63 -42.60
N GLU A 2 -42.60 0.37 -42.34
CA GLU A 2 -42.19 -0.26 -41.06
C GLU A 2 -40.69 -0.68 -41.01
N THR A 3 -40.13 -1.10 -42.12
CA THR A 3 -38.73 -1.49 -42.23
C THR A 3 -37.73 -0.30 -42.01
N THR A 4 -38.15 0.90 -42.37
CA THR A 4 -37.32 2.13 -42.18
C THR A 4 -37.30 2.61 -40.71
N LYS A 5 -38.38 2.29 -39.94
CA LYS A 5 -38.42 2.60 -38.50
C LYS A 5 -37.54 1.63 -37.69
N TYR A 6 -37.49 0.36 -38.11
CA TYR A 6 -36.67 -0.66 -37.40
C TYR A 6 -35.16 -0.41 -37.59
N ILE A 7 -34.73 0.00 -38.77
CA ILE A 7 -33.35 0.36 -39.10
C ILE A 7 -32.93 1.65 -38.34
N ARG A 8 -33.85 2.61 -38.18
CA ARG A 8 -33.57 3.83 -37.39
C ARG A 8 -33.45 3.54 -35.88
N CYS A 9 -34.21 2.60 -35.32
CA CYS A 9 -34.09 2.19 -33.90
C CYS A 9 -32.80 1.38 -33.62
N MET A 10 -32.31 0.59 -34.58
CA MET A 10 -31.03 -0.14 -34.43
C MET A 10 -29.79 0.73 -34.63
N LEU A 11 -29.88 1.76 -35.46
CA LEU A 11 -28.78 2.64 -35.77
C LEU A 11 -28.63 3.80 -34.74
N GLN A 12 -29.68 4.17 -34.01
CA GLN A 12 -29.67 5.25 -33.05
C GLN A 12 -28.68 5.02 -31.88
N PRO A 13 -28.56 3.81 -31.29
CA PRO A 13 -27.51 3.50 -30.33
C PRO A 13 -26.09 3.57 -30.91
N LEU A 14 -25.92 3.08 -32.16
CA LEU A 14 -24.62 3.14 -32.86
C LEU A 14 -24.21 4.57 -33.21
N VAL A 15 -25.13 5.43 -33.62
CA VAL A 15 -24.89 6.85 -33.89
C VAL A 15 -24.57 7.63 -32.60
N ASN A 16 -25.21 7.29 -31.47
CA ASN A 16 -24.93 7.88 -30.19
C ASN A 16 -23.57 7.40 -29.63
N ILE A 17 -23.19 6.13 -29.86
CA ILE A 17 -21.86 5.59 -29.52
C ILE A 17 -20.78 6.25 -30.38
N LEU A 18 -20.99 6.43 -31.66
CA LEU A 18 -20.07 7.11 -32.59
C LEU A 18 -19.93 8.60 -32.25
N LYS A 19 -21.03 9.28 -31.89
CA LYS A 19 -20.97 10.67 -31.42
C LYS A 19 -20.23 10.82 -30.10
N LYS A 20 -20.38 9.90 -29.13
CA LYS A 20 -19.61 9.88 -27.88
C LYS A 20 -18.13 9.56 -28.13
N LYS A 21 -17.80 8.63 -29.03
CA LYS A 21 -16.40 8.30 -29.39
C LYS A 21 -15.66 9.47 -30.05
N CYS A 22 -16.30 10.23 -30.92
CA CYS A 22 -15.68 11.42 -31.52
C CYS A 22 -15.38 12.54 -30.50
N SER A 23 -16.20 12.70 -29.47
CA SER A 23 -15.99 13.72 -28.42
C SER A 23 -14.75 13.40 -27.55
N PHE A 24 -14.50 12.14 -27.23
CA PHE A 24 -13.40 11.75 -26.33
C PHE A 24 -12.04 11.72 -27.04
N ILE A 25 -11.98 11.32 -28.32
CA ILE A 25 -10.74 11.39 -29.14
C ILE A 25 -10.36 12.85 -29.40
N ALA A 26 -11.33 13.72 -29.67
CA ALA A 26 -11.12 15.15 -29.80
C ALA A 26 -10.60 15.76 -28.49
N LEU A 27 -11.01 15.23 -27.33
CA LEU A 27 -10.60 15.72 -26.01
C LEU A 27 -9.12 15.44 -25.71
N ILE A 28 -8.59 14.24 -26.08
CA ILE A 28 -7.16 13.92 -25.87
C ILE A 28 -6.27 14.74 -26.78
N THR A 29 -6.68 14.97 -28.00
CA THR A 29 -5.95 15.88 -28.89
C THR A 29 -5.97 17.32 -28.40
N VAL A 30 -7.05 17.77 -27.74
CA VAL A 30 -7.14 19.10 -27.11
C VAL A 30 -6.31 19.24 -25.85
N LEU A 31 -6.17 18.17 -25.03
CA LEU A 31 -5.36 18.21 -23.81
C LEU A 31 -3.85 18.17 -24.05
N PHE A 32 -3.41 17.61 -25.18
CA PHE A 32 -1.99 17.51 -25.52
C PHE A 32 -1.51 18.52 -26.56
N PHE A 33 -2.42 19.28 -27.21
CA PHE A 33 -2.07 20.22 -28.27
C PHE A 33 -2.71 21.59 -28.06
N PRO A 34 -1.96 22.67 -28.24
CA PRO A 34 -2.48 24.05 -28.23
C PRO A 34 -3.27 24.40 -29.50
N SER A 35 -3.97 23.45 -30.11
CA SER A 35 -4.73 23.60 -31.35
C SER A 35 -5.96 24.50 -31.24
N VAL A 36 -6.32 24.94 -30.04
CA VAL A 36 -7.32 26.01 -29.80
C VAL A 36 -6.92 27.36 -30.44
N ALA A 37 -5.70 27.48 -30.94
CA ALA A 37 -5.16 28.72 -31.53
C ALA A 37 -5.89 29.22 -32.77
N VAL A 38 -6.49 28.33 -33.57
CA VAL A 38 -7.11 28.79 -34.85
C VAL A 38 -8.50 29.38 -34.64
N SER A 39 -9.12 29.21 -33.50
CA SER A 39 -10.56 29.39 -33.35
C SER A 39 -11.06 30.78 -33.00
N GLN A 40 -10.20 31.73 -32.66
CA GLN A 40 -10.67 33.04 -32.20
C GLN A 40 -9.97 34.26 -32.81
N TYR A 41 -9.86 34.29 -34.11
CA TYR A 41 -9.76 35.61 -34.74
C TYR A 41 -11.21 36.03 -35.04
N ALA A 42 -11.82 36.73 -34.07
CA ALA A 42 -13.25 37.10 -34.10
C ALA A 42 -13.60 38.21 -35.10
N ASN A 43 -12.63 38.88 -35.70
CA ASN A 43 -12.83 39.99 -36.65
C ASN A 43 -12.89 39.56 -38.11
N VAL A 44 -13.42 38.37 -38.43
CA VAL A 44 -13.79 37.98 -39.80
C VAL A 44 -15.29 38.14 -39.97
N GLU A 45 -15.79 39.32 -39.64
CA GLU A 45 -17.24 39.57 -39.54
C GLU A 45 -18.02 39.36 -40.85
N ASN A 46 -17.36 39.13 -42.00
CA ASN A 46 -18.06 39.09 -43.28
C ASN A 46 -17.66 37.95 -44.25
N ASP A 47 -16.84 36.97 -43.91
CA ASP A 47 -16.51 35.83 -44.79
C ASP A 47 -17.04 34.49 -44.28
N SER A 48 -18.06 33.99 -44.99
CA SER A 48 -18.75 32.74 -44.63
C SER A 48 -17.84 31.50 -44.66
N LEU A 49 -16.82 31.47 -45.53
CA LEU A 49 -15.89 30.35 -45.63
C LEU A 49 -14.91 30.34 -44.44
N LEU A 50 -14.41 31.49 -44.03
CA LEU A 50 -13.48 31.55 -42.88
C LEU A 50 -14.21 31.27 -41.54
N ILE A 51 -15.45 31.80 -41.41
CA ILE A 51 -16.31 31.49 -40.25
C ILE A 51 -16.60 29.98 -40.18
N LEU A 52 -17.02 29.37 -41.29
CA LEU A 52 -17.31 27.93 -41.37
C LEU A 52 -16.05 27.10 -41.14
N GLY A 53 -14.92 27.47 -41.73
CA GLY A 53 -13.63 26.79 -41.51
C GLY A 53 -13.22 26.78 -40.03
N ASN A 54 -13.36 27.93 -39.37
CA ASN A 54 -13.09 28.02 -37.92
C ASN A 54 -14.06 27.14 -37.10
N GLU A 55 -15.35 27.11 -37.43
CA GLU A 55 -16.35 26.32 -36.72
C GLU A 55 -16.10 24.81 -36.87
N VAL A 56 -15.80 24.36 -38.09
CA VAL A 56 -15.53 22.95 -38.39
C VAL A 56 -14.22 22.49 -37.73
N TYR A 57 -13.20 23.37 -37.77
CA TYR A 57 -11.92 23.13 -37.10
C TYR A 57 -12.10 22.97 -35.58
N ARG A 58 -12.91 23.83 -34.92
CA ARG A 58 -13.24 23.74 -33.48
C ARG A 58 -13.93 22.42 -33.13
N LYS A 59 -14.73 21.86 -34.05
CA LYS A 59 -15.40 20.56 -33.86
C LYS A 59 -14.45 19.37 -34.05
N GLY A 60 -13.17 19.61 -34.35
CA GLY A 60 -12.14 18.57 -34.54
C GLY A 60 -12.21 17.86 -35.91
N ASN A 61 -13.02 18.35 -36.84
CA ASN A 61 -13.08 17.80 -38.19
C ASN A 61 -12.05 18.45 -39.10
N TYR A 62 -10.78 18.11 -38.85
CA TYR A 62 -9.64 18.75 -39.56
C TYR A 62 -9.61 18.50 -41.08
N PRO A 63 -9.99 17.32 -41.63
CA PRO A 63 -10.05 17.15 -43.08
C PRO A 63 -11.08 18.02 -43.76
N GLU A 64 -12.26 18.21 -43.16
CA GLU A 64 -13.27 19.12 -43.71
C GLU A 64 -12.85 20.60 -43.58
N ALA A 65 -12.24 20.95 -42.44
CA ALA A 65 -11.69 22.32 -42.26
C ALA A 65 -10.59 22.62 -43.29
N GLU A 66 -9.70 21.64 -43.58
CA GLU A 66 -8.69 21.77 -44.64
C GLU A 66 -9.33 22.11 -45.99
N ASP A 67 -10.38 21.40 -46.40
CA ASP A 67 -11.05 21.65 -47.68
C ASP A 67 -11.72 23.06 -47.75
N ILE A 68 -12.33 23.48 -46.63
CA ILE A 68 -12.95 24.80 -46.52
C ILE A 68 -11.88 25.92 -46.63
N TYR A 69 -10.77 25.81 -45.88
CA TYR A 69 -9.70 26.79 -45.92
C TYR A 69 -8.99 26.82 -47.29
N ARG A 70 -8.90 25.67 -48.00
CA ARG A 70 -8.38 25.62 -49.35
C ARG A 70 -9.27 26.43 -50.30
N LYS A 71 -10.59 26.30 -50.25
CA LYS A 71 -11.53 27.10 -51.00
C LYS A 71 -11.41 28.61 -50.69
N ALA A 72 -11.18 28.95 -49.42
CA ALA A 72 -10.91 30.34 -49.03
C ALA A 72 -9.58 30.85 -49.63
N LEU A 73 -8.51 30.03 -49.64
CA LEU A 73 -7.24 30.42 -50.30
C LEU A 73 -7.40 30.64 -51.78
N ASP A 74 -8.17 29.80 -52.50
CA ASP A 74 -8.45 29.95 -53.92
C ASP A 74 -9.22 31.28 -54.19
N LYS A 75 -10.19 31.61 -53.33
CA LYS A 75 -10.96 32.87 -53.40
C LYS A 75 -10.05 34.10 -53.28
N TYR A 76 -9.05 34.06 -52.38
CA TYR A 76 -8.16 35.19 -52.09
C TYR A 76 -6.80 35.11 -52.77
N GLN A 77 -6.58 34.22 -53.74
CA GLN A 77 -5.27 33.96 -54.39
C GLN A 77 -4.62 35.21 -55.05
N ASN A 78 -5.40 36.17 -55.48
CA ASN A 78 -4.93 37.40 -56.10
C ASN A 78 -4.61 38.51 -55.10
N ASN A 79 -4.87 38.33 -53.81
CA ASN A 79 -4.62 39.31 -52.74
C ASN A 79 -3.97 38.62 -51.51
N LYS A 80 -2.76 38.10 -51.69
CA LYS A 80 -2.04 37.29 -50.69
C LYS A 80 -1.62 38.08 -49.44
N ASP A 81 -1.65 39.41 -49.49
CA ASP A 81 -1.37 40.31 -48.37
C ASP A 81 -2.65 40.77 -47.62
N SER A 82 -3.80 40.25 -47.98
CA SER A 82 -5.06 40.53 -47.29
C SER A 82 -5.16 39.74 -45.96
N LYS A 83 -5.95 40.30 -45.03
CA LYS A 83 -6.24 39.61 -43.74
C LYS A 83 -6.86 38.23 -43.95
N GLU A 84 -7.77 38.13 -44.90
CA GLU A 84 -8.55 36.97 -45.26
C GLU A 84 -7.62 35.83 -45.77
N TRP A 85 -6.69 36.15 -46.67
CA TRP A 85 -5.73 35.18 -47.19
C TRP A 85 -4.80 34.69 -46.07
N VAL A 86 -4.31 35.60 -45.19
CA VAL A 86 -3.44 35.27 -44.07
C VAL A 86 -4.17 34.29 -43.09
N ILE A 87 -5.42 34.57 -42.78
CA ILE A 87 -6.23 33.69 -41.89
C ILE A 87 -6.46 32.33 -42.54
N ALA A 88 -6.82 32.31 -43.84
CA ALA A 88 -7.02 31.08 -44.59
C ALA A 88 -5.75 30.22 -44.63
N ALA A 89 -4.57 30.84 -44.84
CA ALA A 89 -3.30 30.15 -44.92
C ALA A 89 -2.88 29.54 -43.59
N VAL A 90 -3.10 30.27 -42.48
CA VAL A 90 -2.87 29.73 -41.12
C VAL A 90 -3.85 28.60 -40.81
N GLY A 91 -5.14 28.79 -41.13
CA GLY A 91 -6.17 27.75 -40.89
C GLY A 91 -5.93 26.45 -41.68
N TYR A 92 -5.53 26.59 -42.94
CA TYR A 92 -5.13 25.48 -43.80
C TYR A 92 -3.89 24.75 -43.25
N GLY A 93 -2.85 25.52 -42.93
CA GLY A 93 -1.63 24.97 -42.35
C GLY A 93 -1.86 24.30 -41.03
N ALA A 94 -2.68 24.86 -40.15
CA ALA A 94 -3.07 24.29 -38.86
C ALA A 94 -3.84 22.96 -39.02
N SER A 95 -4.80 22.91 -39.94
CA SER A 95 -5.56 21.71 -40.27
C SER A 95 -4.63 20.57 -40.71
N LEU A 96 -3.63 20.86 -41.51
CA LEU A 96 -2.61 19.89 -41.93
C LEU A 96 -1.71 19.43 -40.77
N LEU A 97 -1.33 20.35 -39.88
CA LEU A 97 -0.51 19.99 -38.69
C LEU A 97 -1.26 19.04 -37.76
N ASP A 98 -2.57 19.26 -37.55
CA ASP A 98 -3.37 18.41 -36.67
C ASP A 98 -3.72 17.04 -37.30
N GLN A 99 -3.64 16.95 -38.61
CA GLN A 99 -3.66 15.66 -39.32
C GLN A 99 -2.28 14.96 -39.36
N GLY A 100 -1.24 15.51 -38.70
CA GLY A 100 0.11 14.95 -38.67
C GLY A 100 1.01 15.29 -39.83
N ASN A 101 0.53 16.08 -40.80
CA ASN A 101 1.34 16.53 -41.96
C ASN A 101 2.20 17.75 -41.60
N ASN A 102 3.17 17.54 -40.69
CA ASN A 102 3.93 18.58 -40.04
C ASN A 102 4.70 19.46 -41.04
N LYS A 103 5.30 18.88 -42.08
CA LYS A 103 6.11 19.64 -43.08
C LYS A 103 5.23 20.58 -43.91
N LYS A 104 4.21 20.04 -44.55
CA LYS A 104 3.33 20.80 -45.44
C LYS A 104 2.52 21.86 -44.67
N GLY A 105 2.02 21.51 -43.47
CA GLY A 105 1.31 22.44 -42.60
C GLY A 105 2.18 23.64 -42.18
N SER A 106 3.42 23.35 -41.76
CA SER A 106 4.37 24.41 -41.38
C SER A 106 4.72 25.34 -42.56
N GLU A 107 4.89 24.78 -43.77
CA GLU A 107 5.17 25.61 -44.99
C GLU A 107 4.08 26.66 -45.25
N TRP A 108 2.80 26.33 -45.05
CA TRP A 108 1.71 27.29 -45.24
C TRP A 108 1.65 28.35 -44.12
N ILE A 109 1.92 27.98 -42.87
CA ILE A 109 2.00 28.95 -41.80
C ILE A 109 3.19 29.92 -42.01
N PHE A 110 4.34 29.41 -42.49
CA PHE A 110 5.49 30.27 -42.83
C PHE A 110 5.23 31.18 -44.03
N LYS A 111 4.42 30.75 -45.01
CA LYS A 111 3.97 31.62 -46.11
C LYS A 111 3.08 32.74 -45.55
N ALA A 112 2.18 32.48 -44.62
CA ALA A 112 1.38 33.52 -43.96
C ALA A 112 2.26 34.52 -43.21
N ASP A 113 3.31 34.05 -42.52
CA ASP A 113 4.27 34.93 -41.85
C ASP A 113 5.07 35.83 -42.81
N SER A 114 5.43 35.29 -43.96
CA SER A 114 6.27 36.04 -44.96
C SER A 114 5.55 37.21 -45.62
N VAL A 115 4.23 37.28 -45.57
CA VAL A 115 3.42 38.36 -46.18
C VAL A 115 2.96 39.41 -45.17
N LEU A 116 3.35 39.29 -43.90
CA LEU A 116 3.01 40.25 -42.88
C LEU A 116 3.64 41.64 -43.20
N ASN A 117 2.83 42.67 -43.21
CA ASN A 117 3.25 44.04 -43.51
C ASN A 117 2.62 45.04 -42.53
N ASN A 118 2.85 46.31 -42.68
CA ASN A 118 2.35 47.37 -41.79
C ASN A 118 0.83 47.58 -41.86
N LYS A 119 0.13 47.03 -42.87
CA LYS A 119 -1.33 47.10 -43.00
C LYS A 119 -2.03 46.01 -42.18
N ILE A 120 -1.32 44.97 -41.75
CA ILE A 120 -1.85 43.88 -40.94
C ILE A 120 -1.87 44.33 -39.48
N PRO A 121 -3.04 44.24 -38.79
CA PRO A 121 -3.15 44.62 -37.37
C PRO A 121 -2.25 43.76 -36.45
N PHE A 122 -1.87 44.34 -35.30
CA PHE A 122 -1.00 43.68 -34.31
C PHE A 122 -1.61 42.36 -33.80
N GLU A 123 -2.93 42.32 -33.60
CA GLU A 123 -3.68 41.12 -33.17
C GLU A 123 -3.48 39.95 -34.17
N LEU A 124 -3.58 40.24 -35.49
CA LEU A 124 -3.39 39.22 -36.53
C LEU A 124 -1.91 38.84 -36.67
N LYS A 125 -0.99 39.79 -36.50
CA LYS A 125 0.44 39.46 -36.44
C LYS A 125 0.77 38.56 -35.26
N ALA A 126 0.22 38.84 -34.07
CA ALA A 126 0.35 37.99 -32.86
C ALA A 126 -0.19 36.59 -33.11
N TYR A 127 -1.36 36.48 -33.74
CA TYR A 127 -1.98 35.20 -34.13
C TYR A 127 -1.05 34.41 -35.07
N VAL A 128 -0.52 35.03 -36.12
CA VAL A 128 0.39 34.35 -37.07
C VAL A 128 1.65 33.89 -36.35
N LYS A 129 2.32 34.79 -35.61
CA LYS A 129 3.56 34.47 -34.87
C LYS A 129 3.35 33.35 -33.84
N SER A 130 2.20 33.30 -33.18
CA SER A 130 1.83 32.17 -32.28
C SER A 130 1.78 30.85 -33.05
N ASN A 131 1.15 30.82 -34.21
CA ASN A 131 1.08 29.62 -35.04
C ASN A 131 2.44 29.24 -35.66
N VAL A 132 3.30 30.20 -35.99
CA VAL A 132 4.71 29.96 -36.41
C VAL A 132 5.48 29.29 -35.25
N GLY A 133 5.30 29.80 -34.03
CA GLY A 133 5.87 29.17 -32.85
C GLY A 133 5.42 27.72 -32.69
N TRP A 134 4.14 27.45 -32.89
CA TRP A 134 3.59 26.09 -32.87
C TRP A 134 4.12 25.23 -34.02
N ALA A 135 4.21 25.72 -35.24
CA ALA A 135 4.78 25.01 -36.37
C ALA A 135 6.24 24.59 -36.11
N TYR A 136 7.08 25.48 -35.58
CA TYR A 136 8.44 25.14 -35.19
C TYR A 136 8.51 24.10 -34.07
N LYS A 137 7.60 24.16 -33.11
CA LYS A 137 7.47 23.11 -32.08
C LYS A 137 7.19 21.74 -32.68
N ARG A 138 6.25 21.65 -33.63
CA ARG A 138 5.93 20.42 -34.39
C ARG A 138 7.12 19.89 -35.20
N LEU A 139 7.98 20.76 -35.67
CA LEU A 139 9.24 20.44 -36.35
C LEU A 139 10.41 20.20 -35.37
N ARG A 140 10.17 20.18 -34.06
CA ARG A 140 11.16 20.04 -32.99
C ARG A 140 12.26 21.10 -32.98
N ASN A 141 12.03 22.28 -33.57
CA ASN A 141 12.92 23.42 -33.46
C ASN A 141 12.47 24.35 -32.33
N PHE A 142 12.83 23.99 -31.12
CA PHE A 142 12.34 24.62 -29.89
C PHE A 142 12.88 26.05 -29.71
N GLU A 143 14.08 26.35 -30.20
CA GLU A 143 14.65 27.68 -30.15
C GLU A 143 13.82 28.67 -30.97
N LYS A 144 13.57 28.35 -32.25
CA LYS A 144 12.71 29.18 -33.11
C LYS A 144 11.26 29.20 -32.61
N SER A 145 10.76 28.14 -32.03
CA SER A 145 9.45 28.10 -31.40
C SER A 145 9.35 29.12 -30.26
N SER A 146 10.32 29.15 -29.35
CA SER A 146 10.38 30.09 -28.22
C SER A 146 10.47 31.55 -28.72
N LEU A 147 11.31 31.79 -29.69
CA LEU A 147 11.48 33.14 -30.28
C LEU A 147 10.16 33.68 -30.86
N ASN A 148 9.44 32.86 -31.63
CA ASN A 148 8.19 33.28 -32.24
C ASN A 148 7.05 33.43 -31.26
N TYR A 149 6.95 32.57 -30.22
CA TYR A 149 5.98 32.74 -29.14
C TYR A 149 6.25 34.05 -28.34
N LYS A 150 7.54 34.36 -28.05
CA LYS A 150 7.89 35.64 -27.38
C LYS A 150 7.50 36.84 -28.24
N ALA A 151 7.80 36.83 -29.55
CA ALA A 151 7.37 37.87 -30.48
C ALA A 151 5.84 37.99 -30.56
N ALA A 152 5.10 36.87 -30.53
CA ALA A 152 3.63 36.84 -30.46
C ALA A 152 3.12 37.49 -29.17
N LEU A 153 3.77 37.21 -28.02
CA LEU A 153 3.38 37.77 -26.72
C LEU A 153 3.58 39.30 -26.70
N ASP A 154 4.68 39.81 -27.26
CA ASP A 154 4.97 41.23 -27.33
C ASP A 154 3.94 41.95 -28.20
N LEU A 155 3.62 41.40 -29.38
CA LEU A 155 2.58 41.95 -30.29
C LEU A 155 1.19 41.91 -29.65
N ALA A 156 0.87 40.85 -28.88
CA ALA A 156 -0.41 40.75 -28.15
C ALA A 156 -0.52 41.80 -27.04
N LYS A 157 0.59 42.11 -26.35
CA LYS A 157 0.64 43.19 -25.36
C LYS A 157 0.47 44.55 -25.96
N GLU A 158 1.11 44.81 -27.15
CA GLU A 158 0.96 46.07 -27.87
C GLU A 158 -0.48 46.31 -28.34
N SER A 159 -1.20 45.25 -28.71
CA SER A 159 -2.60 45.33 -29.12
C SER A 159 -3.59 45.38 -27.95
N GLY A 160 -3.17 44.98 -26.73
CA GLY A 160 -4.04 44.82 -25.56
C GLY A 160 -4.95 43.60 -25.62
N ASP A 161 -4.69 42.65 -26.54
CA ASP A 161 -5.50 41.42 -26.69
C ASP A 161 -5.26 40.44 -25.52
N GLN A 162 -6.07 40.56 -24.47
CA GLN A 162 -5.98 39.75 -23.25
C GLN A 162 -6.09 38.25 -23.53
N TYR A 163 -6.95 37.85 -24.46
CA TYR A 163 -7.09 36.47 -24.87
C TYR A 163 -5.79 35.93 -25.48
N ARG A 164 -5.17 36.68 -26.34
CA ARG A 164 -3.92 36.27 -27.01
C ARG A 164 -2.73 36.30 -26.06
N ILE A 165 -2.68 37.29 -25.15
CA ILE A 165 -1.68 37.30 -24.06
C ILE A 165 -1.77 36.00 -23.26
N ALA A 166 -2.99 35.61 -22.82
CA ALA A 166 -3.21 34.41 -22.06
C ALA A 166 -2.80 33.16 -22.82
N GLN A 167 -3.24 32.99 -24.06
CA GLN A 167 -3.00 31.82 -24.88
C GLN A 167 -1.51 31.63 -25.20
N VAL A 168 -0.82 32.70 -25.60
CA VAL A 168 0.62 32.62 -25.93
C VAL A 168 1.44 32.36 -24.68
N SER A 169 1.06 32.98 -23.55
CA SER A 169 1.71 32.72 -22.25
C SER A 169 1.53 31.27 -21.79
N ASN A 170 0.36 30.71 -21.99
CA ASN A 170 0.14 29.28 -21.70
C ASN A 170 0.98 28.37 -22.59
N SER A 171 1.12 28.71 -23.88
CA SER A 171 1.98 27.99 -24.84
C SER A 171 3.48 28.09 -24.48
N LEU A 172 3.93 29.25 -24.01
CA LEU A 172 5.28 29.48 -23.50
C LEU A 172 5.51 28.72 -22.18
N SER A 173 4.55 28.73 -21.29
CA SER A 173 4.62 27.94 -20.03
C SER A 173 4.84 26.46 -20.32
N TYR A 174 4.06 25.90 -21.23
CA TYR A 174 4.19 24.50 -21.64
C TYR A 174 5.55 24.25 -22.35
N LEU A 175 5.96 25.09 -23.30
CA LEU A 175 7.22 24.93 -24.01
C LEU A 175 8.45 25.01 -23.08
N THR A 176 8.46 25.98 -22.17
CA THR A 176 9.58 26.16 -21.23
C THR A 176 9.62 25.04 -20.19
N TYR A 177 8.45 24.46 -19.82
CA TYR A 177 8.37 23.23 -19.01
C TYR A 177 9.04 22.05 -19.73
N ASP A 178 8.68 21.81 -21.02
CA ASP A 178 9.27 20.72 -21.83
C ASP A 178 10.79 20.88 -21.99
N LEU A 179 11.29 22.10 -22.00
CA LEU A 179 12.72 22.44 -22.08
C LEU A 179 13.45 22.37 -20.70
N GLY A 180 12.76 22.07 -19.63
CA GLY A 180 13.32 22.04 -18.28
C GLY A 180 13.51 23.42 -17.63
N ASN A 181 13.03 24.49 -18.24
CA ASN A 181 13.12 25.87 -17.73
C ASN A 181 11.91 26.17 -16.80
N TYR A 182 11.78 25.46 -15.68
CA TYR A 182 10.59 25.46 -14.84
C TYR A 182 10.25 26.83 -14.23
N ASN A 183 11.27 27.66 -13.90
CA ASN A 183 11.02 29.03 -13.41
C ASN A 183 10.36 29.94 -14.48
N GLU A 184 10.80 29.82 -15.73
CA GLU A 184 10.12 30.51 -16.83
C GLU A 184 8.72 29.96 -17.07
N ALA A 185 8.53 28.64 -16.95
CA ALA A 185 7.22 28.00 -17.05
C ALA A 185 6.24 28.56 -16.02
N ILE A 186 6.67 28.73 -14.77
CA ILE A 186 5.86 29.36 -13.71
C ILE A 186 5.56 30.81 -14.05
N LYS A 187 6.56 31.58 -14.49
CA LYS A 187 6.39 32.99 -14.88
C LYS A 187 5.30 33.17 -15.96
N TYR A 188 5.39 32.40 -17.04
CA TYR A 188 4.40 32.48 -18.12
C TYR A 188 3.05 31.88 -17.72
N GLY A 189 3.05 30.80 -16.93
CA GLY A 189 1.84 30.18 -16.39
C GLY A 189 1.02 31.14 -15.54
N ARG A 190 1.68 31.96 -14.70
CA ARG A 190 0.99 32.99 -13.90
C ARG A 190 0.36 34.07 -14.80
N ILE A 191 1.06 34.56 -15.83
CA ILE A 191 0.49 35.51 -16.77
C ILE A 191 -0.73 34.90 -17.47
N ALA A 192 -0.65 33.65 -17.89
CA ALA A 192 -1.79 32.96 -18.51
C ALA A 192 -2.99 32.89 -17.57
N VAL A 193 -2.79 32.48 -16.29
CA VAL A 193 -3.84 32.39 -15.29
C VAL A 193 -4.50 33.75 -15.06
N GLU A 194 -3.72 34.80 -14.77
CA GLU A 194 -4.23 36.16 -14.54
C GLU A 194 -5.05 36.71 -15.74
N SER A 195 -4.57 36.45 -16.94
CA SER A 195 -5.27 36.92 -18.16
C SER A 195 -6.54 36.09 -18.42
N PHE A 196 -6.56 34.75 -18.24
CA PHE A 196 -7.77 33.94 -18.40
C PHE A 196 -8.80 34.20 -17.28
N GLU A 197 -8.37 34.49 -16.06
CA GLU A 197 -9.26 34.95 -14.98
C GLU A 197 -9.96 36.26 -15.37
N SER A 198 -9.21 37.23 -15.97
CA SER A 198 -9.77 38.54 -16.35
C SER A 198 -10.82 38.48 -17.46
N ILE A 199 -10.78 37.48 -18.34
CA ILE A 199 -11.72 37.28 -19.43
C ILE A 199 -12.75 36.18 -19.16
N ASN A 200 -12.71 35.56 -17.97
CA ASN A 200 -13.59 34.50 -17.51
C ASN A 200 -13.68 33.28 -18.47
N ASP A 201 -12.55 32.92 -19.11
CA ASP A 201 -12.46 31.67 -19.90
C ASP A 201 -12.11 30.49 -19.00
N LEU A 202 -13.13 29.90 -18.36
CA LEU A 202 -12.97 28.83 -17.38
C LEU A 202 -12.26 27.59 -17.97
N PHE A 203 -12.48 27.29 -19.26
CA PHE A 203 -11.86 26.09 -19.87
C PHE A 203 -10.33 26.25 -19.99
N LEU A 204 -9.87 27.35 -20.62
CA LEU A 204 -8.44 27.58 -20.78
C LEU A 204 -7.74 27.92 -19.45
N LEU A 205 -8.47 28.53 -18.52
CA LEU A 205 -8.03 28.76 -17.15
C LEU A 205 -7.72 27.44 -16.45
N SER A 206 -8.59 26.44 -16.57
CA SER A 206 -8.37 25.11 -15.95
C SER A 206 -7.11 24.42 -16.48
N ILE A 207 -6.84 24.53 -17.80
CA ILE A 207 -5.63 23.98 -18.43
C ILE A 207 -4.38 24.73 -17.95
N SER A 208 -4.49 26.06 -17.78
CA SER A 208 -3.36 26.87 -17.27
C SER A 208 -3.03 26.53 -15.82
N TYR A 209 -4.03 26.24 -14.99
CA TYR A 209 -3.82 25.71 -13.64
C TYR A 209 -3.09 24.36 -13.65
N ASP A 210 -3.48 23.43 -14.54
CA ASP A 210 -2.81 22.12 -14.67
C ASP A 210 -1.33 22.29 -15.06
N ASN A 211 -1.02 23.16 -16.02
CA ASN A 211 0.35 23.42 -16.47
C ASN A 211 1.19 24.07 -15.36
N LEU A 212 0.61 25.02 -14.64
CA LEU A 212 1.27 25.71 -13.53
C LEU A 212 1.53 24.75 -12.36
N SER A 213 0.57 23.86 -12.06
CA SER A 213 0.71 22.81 -11.05
C SER A 213 1.90 21.91 -11.36
N ARG A 214 2.01 21.41 -12.59
CA ARG A 214 3.12 20.56 -13.04
C ARG A 214 4.48 21.24 -12.89
N ALA A 215 4.57 22.54 -13.19
CA ALA A 215 5.82 23.29 -13.05
C ALA A 215 6.22 23.47 -11.57
N TYR A 216 5.26 23.73 -10.68
CA TYR A 216 5.51 23.79 -9.23
C TYR A 216 5.89 22.41 -8.65
N GLU A 217 5.24 21.35 -9.11
CA GLU A 217 5.55 19.98 -8.65
C GLU A 217 7.00 19.60 -8.90
N VAL A 218 7.50 19.85 -10.13
CA VAL A 218 8.89 19.50 -10.49
C VAL A 218 9.91 20.29 -9.68
N LEU A 219 9.59 21.52 -9.28
CA LEU A 219 10.46 22.32 -8.39
C LEU A 219 10.29 21.97 -6.90
N GLY A 220 9.44 21.00 -6.57
CA GLY A 220 9.22 20.55 -5.21
C GLY A 220 8.32 21.44 -4.36
N PHE A 221 7.60 22.39 -4.99
CA PHE A 221 6.58 23.20 -4.31
C PHE A 221 5.24 22.46 -4.27
N THR A 222 5.22 21.32 -3.57
CA THR A 222 4.09 20.37 -3.56
C THR A 222 2.77 21.01 -3.15
N ASP A 223 2.78 21.88 -2.12
CA ASP A 223 1.57 22.58 -1.65
C ASP A 223 0.99 23.51 -2.71
N LEU A 224 1.84 24.21 -3.45
CA LEU A 224 1.40 25.07 -4.56
C LEU A 224 0.90 24.23 -5.73
N ALA A 225 1.57 23.12 -6.03
CA ALA A 225 1.14 22.20 -7.06
C ALA A 225 -0.24 21.62 -6.75
N GLU A 226 -0.48 21.12 -5.54
CA GLU A 226 -1.78 20.63 -5.08
C GLU A 226 -2.85 21.74 -5.17
N LYS A 227 -2.54 22.94 -4.67
CA LYS A 227 -3.46 24.09 -4.73
C LYS A 227 -3.94 24.39 -6.13
N TYR A 228 -3.03 24.45 -7.12
CA TYR A 228 -3.41 24.74 -8.51
C TYR A 228 -4.14 23.59 -9.17
N LEU A 229 -3.79 22.33 -8.84
CA LEU A 229 -4.50 21.16 -9.33
C LEU A 229 -5.95 21.11 -8.81
N LEU A 230 -6.16 21.45 -7.52
CA LEU A 230 -7.49 21.56 -6.93
C LEU A 230 -8.30 22.74 -7.51
N LYS A 231 -7.64 23.88 -7.82
CA LYS A 231 -8.28 24.98 -8.56
C LYS A 231 -8.73 24.53 -9.95
N SER A 232 -7.88 23.82 -10.71
CA SER A 232 -8.26 23.22 -12.00
C SER A 232 -9.47 22.33 -11.87
N PHE A 233 -9.49 21.44 -10.86
CA PHE A 233 -10.61 20.54 -10.60
C PHE A 233 -11.90 21.30 -10.32
N ALA A 234 -11.87 22.28 -9.41
CA ALA A 234 -13.05 23.10 -9.08
C ALA A 234 -13.59 23.85 -10.30
N THR A 235 -12.68 24.45 -11.13
CA THR A 235 -13.08 25.12 -12.37
C THR A 235 -13.73 24.17 -13.37
N LYS A 236 -13.22 22.94 -13.50
CA LYS A 236 -13.83 21.91 -14.36
C LYS A 236 -15.18 21.41 -13.84
N GLN A 237 -15.38 21.39 -12.51
CA GLN A 237 -16.70 21.12 -11.92
C GLN A 237 -17.70 22.25 -12.26
N GLU A 238 -17.28 23.52 -12.26
CA GLU A 238 -18.12 24.66 -12.65
C GLU A 238 -18.54 24.56 -14.12
N ILE A 239 -17.67 24.05 -15.00
CA ILE A 239 -18.01 23.79 -16.42
C ILE A 239 -19.05 22.66 -16.57
N GLN A 240 -19.24 21.80 -15.54
CA GLN A 240 -20.17 20.67 -15.52
C GLN A 240 -19.94 19.64 -16.63
N ASN A 241 -18.70 19.44 -17.05
CA ASN A 241 -18.34 18.43 -18.04
C ASN A 241 -17.67 17.22 -17.37
N ASN A 242 -18.34 16.07 -17.41
CA ASN A 242 -17.88 14.85 -16.75
C ASN A 242 -16.55 14.32 -17.31
N ASP A 243 -16.27 14.52 -18.61
CA ASP A 243 -14.99 14.12 -19.21
C ASP A 243 -13.82 14.91 -18.60
N PHE A 244 -14.00 16.23 -18.40
CA PHE A 244 -12.98 17.07 -17.77
C PHE A 244 -12.80 16.77 -16.29
N ILE A 245 -13.89 16.52 -15.57
CA ILE A 245 -13.87 16.12 -14.17
C ILE A 245 -13.13 14.78 -14.01
N SER A 246 -13.44 13.80 -14.86
CA SER A 246 -12.79 12.49 -14.89
C SER A 246 -11.27 12.61 -15.14
N THR A 247 -10.88 13.42 -16.12
CA THR A 247 -9.46 13.68 -16.41
C THR A 247 -8.74 14.34 -15.22
N SER A 248 -9.43 15.21 -14.47
CA SER A 248 -8.85 15.78 -13.24
C SER A 248 -8.62 14.73 -12.16
N HIS A 249 -9.51 13.74 -12.03
CA HIS A 249 -9.27 12.61 -11.13
C HIS A 249 -8.03 11.81 -11.54
N TYR A 250 -7.79 11.58 -12.83
CA TYR A 250 -6.52 10.99 -13.30
C TYR A 250 -5.30 11.84 -12.90
N HIS A 251 -5.33 13.17 -13.12
CA HIS A 251 -4.21 14.06 -12.78
C HIS A 251 -3.97 14.14 -11.26
N LEU A 252 -5.02 14.25 -10.46
CA LEU A 252 -4.94 14.20 -9.00
C LEU A 252 -4.39 12.85 -8.51
N GLY A 253 -4.89 11.73 -9.05
CA GLY A 253 -4.39 10.40 -8.75
C GLY A 253 -2.89 10.27 -9.06
N SER A 254 -2.46 10.76 -10.22
CA SER A 254 -1.07 10.75 -10.64
C SER A 254 -0.17 11.62 -9.76
N PHE A 255 -0.62 12.81 -9.40
CA PHE A 255 0.08 13.70 -8.48
C PHE A 255 0.24 13.05 -7.09
N TYR A 256 -0.86 12.56 -6.50
CA TYR A 256 -0.83 11.93 -5.18
C TYR A 256 0.00 10.64 -5.16
N HIS A 257 0.00 9.86 -6.25
CA HIS A 257 0.86 8.68 -6.37
C HIS A 257 2.35 9.07 -6.37
N ARG A 258 2.73 10.12 -7.13
CA ARG A 258 4.13 10.59 -7.17
C ARG A 258 4.58 11.26 -5.88
N THR A 259 3.67 11.85 -5.11
CA THR A 259 3.98 12.49 -3.82
C THR A 259 3.84 11.54 -2.63
N GLY A 260 3.57 10.24 -2.87
CA GLY A 260 3.47 9.21 -1.83
C GLY A 260 2.14 9.20 -1.08
N ASN A 261 1.17 10.02 -1.46
CA ASN A 261 -0.16 9.99 -0.84
C ASN A 261 -1.05 8.93 -1.51
N TYR A 262 -0.76 7.67 -1.21
CA TYR A 262 -1.35 6.52 -1.91
C TYR A 262 -2.87 6.42 -1.76
N ASN A 263 -3.43 6.82 -0.62
CA ASN A 263 -4.87 6.78 -0.40
C ASN A 263 -5.60 7.80 -1.29
N LYS A 264 -5.11 9.04 -1.35
CA LYS A 264 -5.65 10.02 -2.29
C LYS A 264 -5.46 9.58 -3.74
N ALA A 265 -4.33 8.90 -4.04
CA ALA A 265 -4.08 8.35 -5.36
C ALA A 265 -5.10 7.28 -5.74
N LEU A 266 -5.31 6.29 -4.86
CA LEU A 266 -6.33 5.25 -5.04
C LEU A 266 -7.73 5.87 -5.22
N ALA A 267 -8.18 6.75 -4.31
CA ALA A 267 -9.49 7.38 -4.39
C ALA A 267 -9.73 8.08 -5.74
N ASN A 268 -8.72 8.79 -6.24
CA ASN A 268 -8.85 9.53 -7.51
C ASN A 268 -8.75 8.61 -8.74
N TYR A 269 -7.79 7.69 -8.78
CA TYR A 269 -7.71 6.71 -9.88
C TYR A 269 -8.96 5.84 -9.96
N SER A 270 -9.60 5.61 -8.84
CA SER A 270 -10.83 4.91 -8.68
C SER A 270 -12.01 5.60 -9.33
N LYS A 271 -12.18 6.86 -9.02
CA LYS A 271 -13.20 7.69 -9.65
C LYS A 271 -12.99 7.77 -11.17
N TYR A 272 -11.73 7.85 -11.60
CA TYR A 272 -11.39 7.79 -13.01
C TYR A 272 -11.78 6.45 -13.64
N LEU A 273 -11.40 5.30 -13.01
CA LEU A 273 -11.73 3.96 -13.50
C LEU A 273 -13.25 3.74 -13.57
N SER A 274 -13.99 4.15 -12.52
CA SER A 274 -15.44 4.03 -12.49
C SER A 274 -16.09 4.79 -13.67
N TYR A 275 -15.64 6.02 -13.92
CA TYR A 275 -16.15 6.82 -15.02
C TYR A 275 -15.87 6.19 -16.39
N VAL A 276 -14.62 5.77 -16.67
CA VAL A 276 -14.29 5.18 -17.98
C VAL A 276 -14.96 3.83 -18.20
N LYS A 277 -15.27 3.07 -17.13
CA LYS A 277 -16.11 1.85 -17.17
C LYS A 277 -17.56 2.18 -17.54
N GLU A 278 -18.15 3.22 -16.94
CA GLU A 278 -19.51 3.69 -17.27
C GLU A 278 -19.60 4.13 -18.74
N VAL A 279 -18.60 4.84 -19.23
CA VAL A 279 -18.54 5.25 -20.66
C VAL A 279 -18.33 4.04 -21.59
N GLY A 280 -17.70 2.95 -21.10
CA GLY A 280 -17.45 1.72 -21.85
C GLY A 280 -16.31 1.84 -22.87
N ASP A 281 -15.38 2.79 -22.70
CA ASP A 281 -14.27 3.00 -23.63
C ASP A 281 -13.02 2.19 -23.22
N VAL A 282 -12.91 0.97 -23.76
CA VAL A 282 -11.88 -0.01 -23.39
C VAL A 282 -10.44 0.50 -23.49
N PRO A 283 -10.04 1.30 -24.51
CA PRO A 283 -8.73 1.96 -24.57
C PRO A 283 -8.36 2.77 -23.32
N PHE A 284 -9.33 3.31 -22.59
CA PHE A 284 -9.12 4.06 -21.34
C PHE A 284 -9.30 3.21 -20.07
N ILE A 285 -10.19 2.20 -20.13
CA ILE A 285 -10.40 1.26 -19.02
C ILE A 285 -9.11 0.47 -18.75
N THR A 286 -8.45 -0.04 -19.78
CA THR A 286 -7.21 -0.84 -19.67
C THR A 286 -6.10 -0.12 -18.91
N PRO A 287 -5.67 1.12 -19.27
CA PRO A 287 -4.67 1.84 -18.49
C PRO A 287 -5.19 2.29 -17.12
N ALA A 288 -6.49 2.53 -16.93
CA ALA A 288 -7.03 2.90 -15.63
C ALA A 288 -6.83 1.78 -14.58
N TYR A 289 -7.04 0.52 -14.96
CA TYR A 289 -6.68 -0.63 -14.13
C TYR A 289 -5.18 -0.65 -13.80
N THR A 290 -4.31 -0.37 -14.78
CA THR A 290 -2.85 -0.29 -14.57
C THR A 290 -2.47 0.81 -13.56
N PHE A 291 -3.18 1.94 -13.54
CA PHE A 291 -2.90 3.03 -12.59
C PHE A 291 -3.23 2.59 -11.15
N VAL A 292 -4.37 1.96 -10.92
CA VAL A 292 -4.74 1.39 -9.61
C VAL A 292 -3.72 0.33 -9.18
N ALA A 293 -3.39 -0.63 -10.07
CA ALA A 293 -2.39 -1.66 -9.82
C ALA A 293 -1.03 -1.08 -9.41
N SER A 294 -0.60 0.03 -10.05
CA SER A 294 0.69 0.66 -9.75
C SER A 294 0.73 1.29 -8.35
N VAL A 295 -0.40 1.70 -7.80
CA VAL A 295 -0.47 2.17 -6.41
C VAL A 295 -0.36 1.00 -5.45
N TYR A 296 -1.09 -0.11 -5.66
CA TYR A 296 -0.94 -1.32 -4.86
C TYR A 296 0.49 -1.87 -4.87
N GLN A 297 1.14 -1.87 -6.05
CA GLN A 297 2.56 -2.23 -6.18
C GLN A 297 3.46 -1.33 -5.31
N SER A 298 3.19 -0.02 -5.28
CA SER A 298 3.96 0.93 -4.45
C SER A 298 3.73 0.74 -2.95
N LEU A 299 2.57 0.22 -2.58
CA LEU A 299 2.20 -0.15 -1.22
C LEU A 299 2.80 -1.51 -0.78
N GLY A 300 3.43 -2.28 -1.70
CA GLY A 300 3.94 -3.62 -1.41
C GLY A 300 2.88 -4.73 -1.47
N GLU A 301 1.66 -4.41 -1.87
CA GLU A 301 0.53 -5.33 -2.03
C GLU A 301 0.58 -5.98 -3.43
N PHE A 302 1.56 -6.89 -3.63
CA PHE A 302 1.90 -7.41 -4.96
C PHE A 302 0.82 -8.34 -5.53
N GLU A 303 0.14 -9.11 -4.70
CA GLU A 303 -1.00 -9.95 -5.10
C GLU A 303 -2.14 -9.10 -5.64
N ASN A 304 -2.55 -8.06 -4.90
CA ASN A 304 -3.59 -7.12 -5.32
C ASN A 304 -3.16 -6.39 -6.60
N ALA A 305 -1.91 -5.96 -6.70
CA ALA A 305 -1.38 -5.35 -7.92
C ALA A 305 -1.50 -6.27 -9.13
N LEU A 306 -1.15 -7.57 -8.99
CA LEU A 306 -1.27 -8.56 -10.06
C LEU A 306 -2.70 -8.76 -10.51
N GLU A 307 -3.67 -8.78 -9.60
CA GLU A 307 -5.08 -8.91 -9.95
C GLU A 307 -5.53 -7.78 -10.88
N TYR A 308 -5.26 -6.52 -10.52
CA TYR A 308 -5.58 -5.37 -11.35
C TYR A 308 -4.79 -5.33 -12.66
N TYR A 309 -3.51 -5.71 -12.67
CA TYR A 309 -2.72 -5.84 -13.89
C TYR A 309 -3.27 -6.93 -14.81
N ASN A 310 -3.64 -8.09 -14.29
CA ASN A 310 -4.19 -9.19 -15.06
C ASN A 310 -5.55 -8.83 -15.68
N GLU A 311 -6.38 -8.07 -14.98
CA GLU A 311 -7.64 -7.56 -15.54
C GLU A 311 -7.39 -6.58 -16.70
N SER A 312 -6.36 -5.70 -16.55
CA SER A 312 -5.90 -4.84 -17.65
C SER A 312 -5.46 -5.67 -18.87
N VAL A 313 -4.67 -6.74 -18.66
CA VAL A 313 -4.20 -7.66 -19.71
C VAL A 313 -5.39 -8.36 -20.38
N ARG A 314 -6.28 -8.95 -19.58
CA ARG A 314 -7.46 -9.67 -20.06
C ARG A 314 -8.34 -8.81 -20.98
N LEU A 315 -8.61 -7.56 -20.56
CA LEU A 315 -9.39 -6.63 -21.36
C LEU A 315 -8.69 -6.21 -22.65
N ALA A 316 -7.38 -6.02 -22.59
CA ALA A 316 -6.57 -5.68 -23.75
C ALA A 316 -6.58 -6.81 -24.80
N ASP A 317 -6.38 -8.05 -24.37
CA ASP A 317 -6.38 -9.24 -25.24
C ASP A 317 -7.74 -9.45 -25.89
N LEU A 318 -8.84 -9.34 -25.12
CA LEU A 318 -10.19 -9.47 -25.64
C LEU A 318 -10.55 -8.44 -26.74
N ASN A 319 -9.89 -7.27 -26.71
CA ASN A 319 -10.18 -6.17 -27.62
C ASN A 319 -9.05 -5.91 -28.63
N ASN A 320 -8.04 -6.79 -28.71
CA ASN A 320 -6.85 -6.64 -29.54
C ASN A 320 -6.12 -5.29 -29.33
N ILE A 321 -6.03 -4.83 -28.08
CA ILE A 321 -5.33 -3.61 -27.68
C ILE A 321 -3.93 -4.00 -27.17
N GLY A 322 -2.89 -3.31 -27.63
CA GLY A 322 -1.54 -3.53 -27.14
C GLY A 322 -1.36 -3.09 -25.68
N ILE A 323 -0.70 -3.93 -24.88
CA ILE A 323 -0.34 -3.60 -23.50
C ILE A 323 0.98 -2.86 -23.45
N SER A 324 1.07 -1.83 -22.59
CA SER A 324 2.29 -1.04 -22.46
C SER A 324 3.45 -1.89 -21.92
N VAL A 325 4.66 -1.57 -22.37
CA VAL A 325 5.90 -2.19 -21.86
C VAL A 325 5.98 -2.03 -20.35
N LYS A 326 5.64 -0.85 -19.85
CA LYS A 326 5.63 -0.55 -18.40
C LYS A 326 4.71 -1.48 -17.61
N THR A 327 3.51 -1.76 -18.11
CA THR A 327 2.58 -2.70 -17.47
C THR A 327 3.20 -4.10 -17.37
N ARG A 328 3.76 -4.60 -18.47
CA ARG A 328 4.43 -5.91 -18.49
C ARG A 328 5.65 -5.98 -17.55
N LEU A 329 6.43 -4.91 -17.48
CA LEU A 329 7.55 -4.81 -16.53
C LEU A 329 7.07 -4.82 -15.06
N ASN A 330 5.97 -4.15 -14.78
CA ASN A 330 5.40 -4.13 -13.44
C ASN A 330 4.85 -5.49 -13.03
N ILE A 331 4.22 -6.24 -13.95
CA ILE A 331 3.79 -7.63 -13.72
C ILE A 331 5.02 -8.51 -13.39
N ALA A 332 6.09 -8.43 -14.19
CA ALA A 332 7.32 -9.17 -13.93
C ALA A 332 7.93 -8.82 -12.57
N PHE A 333 7.87 -7.55 -12.17
CA PHE A 333 8.34 -7.10 -10.87
C PHE A 333 7.49 -7.65 -9.72
N CYS A 334 6.16 -7.70 -9.87
CA CYS A 334 5.30 -8.33 -8.87
C CYS A 334 5.64 -9.82 -8.71
N TYR A 335 5.84 -10.58 -9.81
CA TYR A 335 6.32 -11.97 -9.73
C TYR A 335 7.68 -12.09 -9.03
N GLN A 336 8.61 -11.17 -9.28
CA GLN A 336 9.90 -11.13 -8.58
C GLN A 336 9.72 -10.98 -7.07
N LYS A 337 8.88 -10.04 -6.62
CA LYS A 337 8.63 -9.79 -5.19
C LYS A 337 7.88 -10.94 -4.50
N LEU A 338 7.05 -11.67 -5.24
CA LEU A 338 6.38 -12.89 -4.79
C LEU A 338 7.27 -14.15 -4.89
N GLN A 339 8.57 -13.97 -5.16
CA GLN A 339 9.58 -15.06 -5.30
C GLN A 339 9.35 -16.01 -6.49
N GLU A 340 8.51 -15.65 -7.45
CA GLU A 340 8.31 -16.36 -8.72
C GLU A 340 9.38 -15.96 -9.74
N LEU A 341 10.67 -16.17 -9.36
CA LEU A 341 11.83 -15.63 -10.07
C LEU A 341 11.97 -16.14 -11.52
N GLY A 342 11.51 -17.38 -11.79
CA GLY A 342 11.52 -17.96 -13.12
C GLY A 342 10.58 -17.22 -14.08
N LEU A 343 9.36 -16.89 -13.63
CA LEU A 343 8.38 -16.15 -14.41
C LEU A 343 8.85 -14.71 -14.64
N ALA A 344 9.37 -14.06 -13.60
CA ALA A 344 9.90 -12.70 -13.70
C ALA A 344 11.02 -12.61 -14.75
N ARG A 345 12.02 -13.49 -14.67
CA ARG A 345 13.17 -13.53 -15.60
C ARG A 345 12.72 -13.81 -17.04
N SER A 346 11.81 -14.76 -17.25
CA SER A 346 11.28 -15.08 -18.57
C SER A 346 10.60 -13.88 -19.21
N LEU A 347 9.77 -13.17 -18.43
CA LEU A 347 9.03 -12.00 -18.91
C LEU A 347 9.97 -10.81 -19.19
N TYR A 348 10.96 -10.54 -18.34
CA TYR A 348 11.98 -9.51 -18.60
C TYR A 348 12.76 -9.80 -19.89
N ASN A 349 13.21 -11.05 -20.12
CA ASN A 349 13.94 -11.43 -21.34
C ASN A 349 13.08 -11.23 -22.60
N LYS A 350 11.80 -11.61 -22.57
CA LYS A 350 10.88 -11.42 -23.68
C LYS A 350 10.74 -9.93 -24.01
N ILE A 351 10.50 -9.09 -23.00
CA ILE A 351 10.32 -7.65 -23.19
C ILE A 351 11.63 -7.02 -23.72
N LEU A 352 12.81 -7.37 -23.16
CA LEU A 352 14.09 -6.84 -23.60
C LEU A 352 14.36 -7.14 -25.07
N SER A 353 14.12 -8.37 -25.53
CA SER A 353 14.31 -8.77 -26.91
C SER A 353 13.43 -7.99 -27.89
N GLU A 354 12.22 -7.63 -27.50
CA GLU A 354 11.30 -6.79 -28.27
C GLU A 354 11.77 -5.33 -28.34
N GLN A 355 12.22 -4.75 -27.19
CA GLN A 355 12.62 -3.34 -27.14
C GLN A 355 13.95 -3.06 -27.85
N ILE A 356 14.90 -3.99 -27.81
CA ILE A 356 16.14 -3.87 -28.60
C ILE A 356 15.82 -3.84 -30.11
N LYS A 357 14.88 -4.67 -30.57
CA LYS A 357 14.46 -4.66 -31.98
C LYS A 357 13.78 -3.35 -32.40
N ASN A 358 13.13 -2.67 -31.45
CA ASN A 358 12.38 -1.44 -31.69
C ASN A 358 13.22 -0.17 -31.46
N ASP A 359 14.50 -0.30 -31.11
CA ASP A 359 15.43 0.81 -30.77
C ASP A 359 14.90 1.76 -29.69
N ASN A 360 14.17 1.19 -28.70
CA ASN A 360 13.57 1.97 -27.59
C ASN A 360 14.52 2.02 -26.38
N THR A 361 15.34 3.04 -26.34
CA THR A 361 16.37 3.24 -25.29
C THR A 361 15.76 3.42 -23.89
N PHE A 362 14.65 4.12 -23.74
CA PHE A 362 14.04 4.39 -22.42
C PHE A 362 13.58 3.10 -21.75
N ASP A 363 12.84 2.27 -22.47
CA ASP A 363 12.35 1.00 -21.93
C ASP A 363 13.53 0.02 -21.69
N ALA A 364 14.54 0.03 -22.54
CA ALA A 364 15.74 -0.79 -22.34
C ALA A 364 16.46 -0.46 -21.03
N ILE A 365 16.58 0.82 -20.67
CA ILE A 365 17.15 1.26 -19.38
C ILE A 365 16.35 0.68 -18.21
N GLU A 366 15.03 0.84 -18.21
CA GLU A 366 14.18 0.31 -17.13
C GLU A 366 14.30 -1.22 -17.00
N ILE A 367 14.39 -1.95 -18.11
CA ILE A 367 14.57 -3.40 -18.10
C ILE A 367 15.92 -3.79 -17.51
N TYR A 368 17.01 -3.12 -17.91
CA TYR A 368 18.34 -3.39 -17.33
C TYR A 368 18.37 -3.09 -15.82
N LEU A 369 17.69 -2.04 -15.36
CA LEU A 369 17.56 -1.75 -13.93
C LEU A 369 16.80 -2.87 -13.18
N ARG A 370 15.76 -3.46 -13.80
CA ARG A 370 15.02 -4.60 -13.22
C ARG A 370 15.89 -5.87 -13.19
N PHE A 371 16.66 -6.13 -14.22
CA PHE A 371 17.63 -7.23 -14.18
C PHE A 371 18.70 -7.03 -13.11
N ALA A 372 19.24 -5.82 -12.98
CA ALA A 372 20.21 -5.53 -11.92
C ALA A 372 19.63 -5.76 -10.52
N GLU A 373 18.35 -5.40 -10.29
CA GLU A 373 17.66 -5.67 -9.03
C GLU A 373 17.45 -7.18 -8.81
N LEU A 374 17.01 -7.92 -9.83
CA LEU A 374 16.80 -9.36 -9.77
C LEU A 374 18.11 -10.12 -9.46
N GLU A 375 19.21 -9.81 -10.18
CA GLU A 375 20.50 -10.44 -9.95
C GLU A 375 21.10 -10.07 -8.58
N HIS A 376 20.86 -8.85 -8.11
CA HIS A 376 21.26 -8.44 -6.77
C HIS A 376 20.50 -9.26 -5.68
N GLU A 377 19.19 -9.45 -5.83
CA GLU A 377 18.38 -10.25 -4.89
C GLU A 377 18.72 -11.76 -4.92
N THR A 378 19.26 -12.25 -6.04
CA THR A 378 19.73 -13.65 -6.18
C THR A 378 21.20 -13.85 -5.80
N GLY A 379 21.90 -12.80 -5.38
CA GLY A 379 23.32 -12.85 -4.97
C GLY A 379 24.32 -12.81 -6.13
N ASN A 380 23.88 -12.62 -7.36
CA ASN A 380 24.72 -12.54 -8.55
C ASN A 380 25.25 -11.12 -8.76
N TYR A 381 26.06 -10.62 -7.84
CA TYR A 381 26.44 -9.19 -7.78
C TYR A 381 27.25 -8.70 -8.97
N THR A 382 28.02 -9.57 -9.62
CA THR A 382 28.79 -9.24 -10.83
C THR A 382 27.87 -9.00 -12.02
N GLU A 383 26.87 -9.85 -12.21
CA GLU A 383 25.85 -9.69 -13.24
C GLU A 383 24.97 -8.46 -12.94
N ALA A 384 24.62 -8.23 -11.66
CA ALA A 384 23.89 -7.03 -11.23
C ALA A 384 24.65 -5.76 -11.61
N LEU A 385 25.99 -5.72 -11.40
CA LEU A 385 26.84 -4.60 -11.80
C LEU A 385 26.83 -4.42 -13.34
N SER A 386 26.98 -5.51 -14.10
CA SER A 386 26.98 -5.45 -15.57
C SER A 386 25.67 -4.86 -16.12
N TYR A 387 24.52 -5.26 -15.57
CA TYR A 387 23.24 -4.67 -15.97
C TYR A 387 23.08 -3.20 -15.52
N ALA A 388 23.57 -2.84 -14.32
CA ALA A 388 23.54 -1.46 -13.83
C ALA A 388 24.43 -0.53 -14.70
N GLU A 389 25.60 -1.00 -15.18
CA GLU A 389 26.47 -0.29 -16.11
C GLU A 389 25.76 -0.04 -17.45
N LYS A 390 25.14 -1.07 -18.05
CA LYS A 390 24.35 -0.92 -19.28
C LYS A 390 23.24 0.12 -19.13
N ALA A 391 22.52 0.08 -17.99
CA ALA A 391 21.48 1.06 -17.69
C ALA A 391 22.07 2.47 -17.55
N SER A 392 23.22 2.60 -16.88
CA SER A 392 23.89 3.89 -16.68
C SER A 392 24.38 4.49 -17.99
N ASP A 393 25.07 3.70 -18.83
CA ASP A 393 25.61 4.15 -20.12
C ASP A 393 24.49 4.68 -21.03
N LEU A 394 23.40 3.92 -21.16
CA LEU A 394 22.25 4.35 -21.94
C LEU A 394 21.58 5.61 -21.34
N SER A 395 21.54 5.74 -20.01
CA SER A 395 20.90 6.85 -19.33
C SER A 395 21.65 8.19 -19.55
N GLN A 396 22.99 8.17 -19.79
CA GLN A 396 23.76 9.39 -20.08
C GLN A 396 23.28 10.08 -21.36
N GLY A 397 22.87 9.31 -22.38
CA GLY A 397 22.32 9.83 -23.62
C GLY A 397 20.90 10.40 -23.52
N THR A 398 20.26 10.32 -22.34
CA THR A 398 18.90 10.83 -22.11
C THR A 398 18.91 12.12 -21.30
N GLU A 399 17.87 12.96 -21.44
CA GLU A 399 17.63 14.14 -20.61
C GLU A 399 16.94 13.77 -19.27
N SER A 400 16.56 12.51 -19.05
CA SER A 400 15.82 12.06 -17.88
C SER A 400 16.70 12.00 -16.63
N LYS A 401 16.60 13.01 -15.77
CA LYS A 401 17.27 13.03 -14.45
C LYS A 401 16.83 11.83 -13.57
N GLN A 402 15.57 11.43 -13.68
CA GLN A 402 15.03 10.30 -12.92
C GLN A 402 15.72 8.98 -13.30
N LEU A 403 15.90 8.69 -14.59
CA LEU A 403 16.60 7.49 -15.04
C LEU A 403 18.06 7.51 -14.63
N LYS A 404 18.73 8.68 -14.71
CA LYS A 404 20.11 8.85 -14.22
C LYS A 404 20.21 8.56 -12.72
N ALA A 405 19.29 9.08 -11.89
CA ALA A 405 19.28 8.82 -10.46
C ALA A 405 19.09 7.33 -10.14
N LYS A 406 18.14 6.65 -10.82
CA LYS A 406 17.92 5.21 -10.67
C LYS A 406 19.16 4.39 -11.08
N SER A 407 19.79 4.75 -12.20
CA SER A 407 21.00 4.07 -12.68
C SER A 407 22.16 4.21 -11.71
N TYR A 408 22.39 5.42 -11.17
CA TYR A 408 23.41 5.63 -10.14
C TYR A 408 23.10 4.88 -8.84
N ALA A 409 21.83 4.81 -8.44
CA ALA A 409 21.44 4.03 -7.28
C ALA A 409 21.70 2.53 -7.49
N SER A 410 21.40 2.01 -8.68
CA SER A 410 21.67 0.61 -9.05
C SER A 410 23.17 0.30 -9.05
N LEU A 411 24.00 1.18 -9.62
CA LEU A 411 25.48 1.08 -9.56
C LEU A 411 25.98 1.10 -8.10
N SER A 412 25.45 2.03 -7.28
CA SER A 412 25.83 2.10 -5.87
C SER A 412 25.51 0.81 -5.12
N LYS A 413 24.32 0.22 -5.32
CA LYS A 413 23.92 -1.05 -4.70
C LYS A 413 24.86 -2.20 -5.11
N ALA A 414 25.16 -2.33 -6.42
CA ALA A 414 26.06 -3.35 -6.91
C ALA A 414 27.49 -3.19 -6.35
N HIS A 415 28.02 -1.96 -6.29
CA HIS A 415 29.33 -1.69 -5.71
C HIS A 415 29.36 -1.90 -4.19
N LEU A 416 28.28 -1.62 -3.45
CA LEU A 416 28.16 -1.95 -2.02
C LEU A 416 28.32 -3.47 -1.81
N ALA A 417 27.59 -4.28 -2.60
CA ALA A 417 27.61 -5.72 -2.50
C ALA A 417 28.98 -6.32 -2.89
N LEU A 418 29.72 -5.66 -3.77
CA LEU A 418 31.07 -6.03 -4.19
C LEU A 418 32.18 -5.40 -3.33
N ASN A 419 31.84 -4.72 -2.24
CA ASN A 419 32.77 -4.00 -1.35
C ASN A 419 33.62 -2.91 -2.02
N ASN A 420 33.16 -2.36 -3.14
CA ASN A 420 33.81 -1.22 -3.82
C ASN A 420 33.37 0.11 -3.22
N THR A 421 33.73 0.37 -1.96
CA THR A 421 33.21 1.46 -1.10
C THR A 421 33.30 2.85 -1.73
N ALA A 422 34.44 3.20 -2.34
CA ALA A 422 34.63 4.54 -2.93
C ALA A 422 33.67 4.81 -4.11
N LEU A 423 33.44 3.81 -4.96
CA LEU A 423 32.51 3.91 -6.10
C LEU A 423 31.07 3.91 -5.59
N ALA A 424 30.75 3.07 -4.62
CA ALA A 424 29.42 3.04 -3.99
C ALA A 424 29.04 4.40 -3.42
N LEU A 425 29.94 5.04 -2.65
CA LEU A 425 29.72 6.37 -2.07
C LEU A 425 29.60 7.46 -3.13
N ASN A 426 30.41 7.40 -4.19
CA ASN A 426 30.32 8.38 -5.27
C ASN A 426 28.95 8.30 -5.98
N TYR A 427 28.52 7.08 -6.37
CA TYR A 427 27.25 6.90 -7.06
C TYR A 427 26.04 7.18 -6.17
N SER A 428 26.06 6.82 -4.88
CA SER A 428 24.96 7.13 -3.95
C SER A 428 24.83 8.64 -3.72
N LYS A 429 25.93 9.40 -3.62
CA LYS A 429 25.91 10.87 -3.55
C LYS A 429 25.26 11.48 -4.79
N ARG A 430 25.65 11.03 -5.99
CA ARG A 430 25.05 11.51 -7.26
C ARG A 430 23.55 11.19 -7.33
N ALA A 431 23.17 9.98 -6.95
CA ALA A 431 21.76 9.58 -6.93
C ALA A 431 20.95 10.46 -5.98
N TYR A 432 21.43 10.65 -4.74
CA TYR A 432 20.79 11.50 -3.73
C TYR A 432 20.69 12.96 -4.17
N GLN A 433 21.78 13.55 -4.71
CA GLN A 433 21.79 14.94 -5.21
C GLN A 433 20.73 15.18 -6.27
N ILE A 434 20.54 14.24 -7.18
CA ILE A 434 19.49 14.34 -8.20
C ILE A 434 18.11 14.17 -7.57
N ALA A 435 17.94 13.17 -6.70
CA ALA A 435 16.65 12.87 -6.08
C ALA A 435 16.17 13.97 -5.12
N SER A 436 17.07 14.58 -4.35
CA SER A 436 16.75 15.62 -3.37
C SER A 436 16.19 16.91 -3.99
N VAL A 437 16.51 17.20 -5.26
CA VAL A 437 15.96 18.35 -5.99
C VAL A 437 14.46 18.19 -6.24
N PHE A 438 13.99 16.95 -6.42
CA PHE A 438 12.59 16.67 -6.71
C PHE A 438 11.68 16.56 -5.49
N LYS A 439 12.24 16.67 -4.25
CA LYS A 439 11.51 16.66 -2.95
C LYS A 439 10.25 15.78 -2.94
N GLY A 440 10.28 14.65 -3.59
CA GLY A 440 9.13 13.80 -3.75
C GLY A 440 9.49 12.33 -3.57
N TYR A 441 8.49 11.55 -3.63
CA TYR A 441 8.37 10.12 -3.77
C TYR A 441 9.70 9.33 -3.75
N ARG A 442 9.89 8.55 -2.69
CA ARG A 442 11.03 7.63 -2.48
C ARG A 442 12.38 8.29 -2.20
N LEU A 443 12.40 9.55 -1.74
CA LEU A 443 13.67 10.14 -1.28
C LEU A 443 14.29 9.29 -0.16
N ALA A 444 13.49 8.72 0.71
CA ALA A 444 13.91 7.79 1.77
C ALA A 444 14.82 6.66 1.25
N SER A 445 14.50 6.07 0.09
CA SER A 445 15.31 4.99 -0.49
C SER A 445 16.71 5.47 -0.93
N TYR A 446 16.82 6.69 -1.47
CA TYR A 446 18.12 7.27 -1.87
C TYR A 446 18.92 7.73 -0.65
N THR A 447 18.24 8.30 0.35
CA THR A 447 18.85 8.72 1.62
C THR A 447 19.38 7.51 2.39
N GLY A 448 18.60 6.42 2.47
CA GLY A 448 19.01 5.16 3.08
C GLY A 448 20.19 4.51 2.35
N LEU A 449 20.20 4.52 1.01
CA LEU A 449 21.33 4.03 0.22
C LEU A 449 22.61 4.84 0.47
N LEU A 450 22.49 6.15 0.61
CA LEU A 450 23.62 7.02 0.93
C LEU A 450 24.13 6.75 2.36
N ALA A 451 23.23 6.53 3.32
CA ALA A 451 23.58 6.11 4.67
C ALA A 451 24.38 4.81 4.69
N LYS A 452 23.92 3.79 3.93
CA LYS A 452 24.65 2.50 3.76
C LYS A 452 26.05 2.68 3.19
N ALA A 453 26.19 3.54 2.17
CA ALA A 453 27.49 3.83 1.56
C ALA A 453 28.43 4.56 2.52
N PHE A 454 27.94 5.48 3.36
CA PHE A 454 28.73 6.09 4.42
C PHE A 454 29.11 5.10 5.51
N TYR A 455 28.19 4.19 5.87
CA TYR A 455 28.49 3.16 6.87
C TYR A 455 29.64 2.26 6.41
N GLN A 456 29.60 1.76 5.16
CA GLN A 456 30.66 0.94 4.58
C GLN A 456 31.99 1.73 4.48
N ALA A 457 31.93 3.07 4.32
CA ALA A 457 33.07 3.95 4.36
C ALA A 457 33.54 4.31 5.80
N GLN A 458 32.96 3.69 6.82
CA GLN A 458 33.25 3.93 8.25
C GLN A 458 33.12 5.40 8.66
N SER A 459 32.14 6.12 8.12
CA SER A 459 31.90 7.54 8.38
C SER A 459 30.70 7.75 9.29
N ASP A 460 30.81 8.57 10.30
CA ASP A 460 29.72 8.97 11.20
C ASP A 460 28.54 9.63 10.47
N SER A 461 28.74 10.13 9.26
CA SER A 461 27.66 10.62 8.40
C SER A 461 26.60 9.56 8.12
N ALA A 462 26.92 8.27 8.28
CA ALA A 462 25.97 7.17 8.13
C ALA A 462 24.76 7.35 9.06
N PHE A 463 24.99 7.67 10.31
CA PHE A 463 23.95 7.84 11.33
C PHE A 463 23.07 9.06 11.05
N TYR A 464 23.69 10.18 10.63
CA TYR A 464 22.94 11.38 10.23
C TYR A 464 21.99 11.12 9.06
N TYR A 465 22.47 10.47 8.00
CA TYR A 465 21.61 10.13 6.86
C TYR A 465 20.61 9.02 7.17
N ALA A 466 20.90 8.13 8.12
CA ALA A 466 19.93 7.15 8.60
C ALA A 466 18.76 7.84 9.33
N ASP A 467 19.03 8.78 10.23
CA ASP A 467 17.98 9.55 10.93
C ASP A 467 17.14 10.39 9.96
N LEU A 468 17.76 10.97 8.94
CA LEU A 468 17.06 11.68 7.89
C LEU A 468 16.15 10.72 7.09
N ALA A 469 16.63 9.52 6.76
CA ALA A 469 15.84 8.51 6.08
C ALA A 469 14.65 8.04 6.93
N PHE A 470 14.82 7.86 8.24
CA PHE A 470 13.72 7.51 9.15
C PHE A 470 12.63 8.58 9.17
N ALA A 471 13.00 9.85 9.24
CA ALA A 471 12.04 10.97 9.20
C ALA A 471 11.24 10.98 7.88
N GLU A 472 11.88 10.66 6.76
CA GLU A 472 11.22 10.57 5.46
C GLU A 472 10.30 9.35 5.35
N ILE A 473 10.70 8.18 5.89
CA ILE A 473 9.88 6.96 5.95
C ILE A 473 8.61 7.21 6.77
N GLU A 474 8.75 7.81 7.94
CA GLU A 474 7.63 8.10 8.84
C GLU A 474 6.65 9.12 8.24
N ARG A 475 7.16 10.10 7.50
CA ARG A 475 6.32 11.03 6.74
C ARG A 475 5.57 10.32 5.60
N GLU A 476 6.22 9.40 4.89
CA GLU A 476 5.58 8.59 3.84
C GLU A 476 4.47 7.72 4.43
N GLN A 477 4.74 7.04 5.55
CA GLN A 477 3.77 6.22 6.27
C GLN A 477 2.58 7.04 6.76
N SER A 478 2.81 8.21 7.36
CA SER A 478 1.72 9.07 7.87
C SER A 478 0.78 9.59 6.78
N SER A 479 1.11 9.43 5.52
CA SER A 479 0.26 9.78 4.37
C SER A 479 -0.70 8.67 3.94
N VAL A 480 -0.59 7.47 4.53
CA VAL A 480 -1.34 6.25 4.16
C VAL A 480 -2.28 5.85 5.30
N TYR A 481 -3.46 5.33 4.99
CA TYR A 481 -4.45 4.87 5.96
C TYR A 481 -4.99 3.49 5.57
N GLY A 482 -5.22 2.67 6.57
CA GLY A 482 -5.69 1.30 6.43
C GLY A 482 -4.60 0.29 6.74
N GLU A 483 -4.89 -0.65 7.63
CA GLU A 483 -3.91 -1.57 8.23
C GLU A 483 -3.03 -2.29 7.20
N ASN A 484 -3.61 -2.82 6.13
CA ASN A 484 -2.86 -3.52 5.09
C ASN A 484 -1.94 -2.56 4.32
N LEU A 485 -2.42 -1.35 4.00
CA LEU A 485 -1.66 -0.37 3.23
C LEU A 485 -0.53 0.25 4.06
N GLU A 486 -0.80 0.57 5.33
CA GLU A 486 0.21 1.09 6.29
C GLU A 486 1.30 0.04 6.52
N SER A 487 0.91 -1.22 6.75
CA SER A 487 1.83 -2.35 6.91
C SER A 487 2.65 -2.61 5.64
N GLY A 488 2.05 -2.47 4.46
CA GLY A 488 2.72 -2.63 3.17
C GLY A 488 3.82 -1.59 2.94
N VAL A 489 3.54 -0.32 3.19
CA VAL A 489 4.55 0.76 3.09
C VAL A 489 5.70 0.51 4.07
N PHE A 490 5.37 0.21 5.32
CA PHE A 490 6.38 0.03 6.36
C PHE A 490 7.26 -1.20 6.11
N SER A 491 6.70 -2.29 5.59
CA SER A 491 7.45 -3.51 5.27
C SER A 491 8.60 -3.30 4.28
N ASN A 492 8.48 -2.29 3.41
CA ASN A 492 9.54 -1.94 2.45
C ASN A 492 10.80 -1.38 3.13
N TYR A 493 10.68 -0.88 4.37
CA TYR A 493 11.77 -0.21 5.09
C TYR A 493 12.18 -0.91 6.39
N ALA A 494 11.43 -1.89 6.86
CA ALA A 494 11.69 -2.58 8.14
C ALA A 494 13.11 -3.15 8.25
N ASP A 495 13.63 -3.73 7.16
CA ASP A 495 14.99 -4.27 7.13
C ASP A 495 16.06 -3.16 7.25
N PHE A 496 15.77 -1.91 6.83
CA PHE A 496 16.69 -0.78 6.99
C PHE A 496 16.83 -0.35 8.45
N TYR A 497 15.74 -0.37 9.24
CA TYR A 497 15.83 -0.13 10.69
C TYR A 497 16.73 -1.16 11.37
N ASN A 498 16.58 -2.43 11.03
CA ASN A 498 17.40 -3.51 11.57
C ASN A 498 18.89 -3.36 11.19
N GLU A 499 19.20 -2.95 9.97
CA GLU A 499 20.57 -2.68 9.55
C GLU A 499 21.19 -1.52 10.35
N VAL A 500 20.46 -0.43 10.52
CA VAL A 500 20.94 0.73 11.29
C VAL A 500 21.12 0.37 12.78
N ALA A 501 20.21 -0.41 13.35
CA ALA A 501 20.36 -0.94 14.71
C ALA A 501 21.66 -1.75 14.85
N TYR A 502 21.95 -2.61 13.85
CA TYR A 502 23.22 -3.36 13.81
C TYR A 502 24.44 -2.44 13.73
N TRP A 503 24.39 -1.30 13.01
CA TRP A 503 25.50 -0.34 12.95
C TRP A 503 25.83 0.27 14.32
N TYR A 504 24.81 0.54 15.15
CA TYR A 504 25.03 0.98 16.53
C TYR A 504 25.70 -0.10 17.39
N LEU A 505 25.36 -1.37 17.20
CA LEU A 505 26.03 -2.48 17.89
C LEU A 505 27.49 -2.62 17.47
N GLU A 506 27.76 -2.59 16.16
CA GLU A 506 29.09 -2.88 15.63
C GLU A 506 30.07 -1.71 15.81
N GLN A 507 29.66 -0.46 15.52
CA GLN A 507 30.57 0.69 15.53
C GLN A 507 30.53 1.47 16.83
N LYS A 508 29.42 1.47 17.54
CA LYS A 508 29.25 2.28 18.77
C LYS A 508 29.18 1.43 20.05
N ASN A 509 29.01 0.11 19.92
CA ASN A 509 28.74 -0.81 21.03
C ASN A 509 27.57 -0.33 21.92
N ASP A 510 26.55 0.27 21.30
CA ASP A 510 25.40 0.88 21.97
C ASP A 510 24.16 -0.01 21.82
N VAL A 511 24.00 -0.92 22.79
CA VAL A 511 22.87 -1.85 22.87
C VAL A 511 21.54 -1.11 23.05
N TYR A 512 21.55 -0.01 23.84
CA TYR A 512 20.34 0.75 24.15
C TYR A 512 19.77 1.44 22.93
N LYS A 513 20.64 2.11 22.15
CA LYS A 513 20.20 2.76 20.90
C LYS A 513 19.82 1.77 19.82
N ALA A 514 20.54 0.66 19.71
CA ALA A 514 20.21 -0.41 18.78
C ALA A 514 18.84 -1.02 19.07
N PHE A 515 18.53 -1.30 20.33
CA PHE A 515 17.24 -1.80 20.75
C PHE A 515 16.11 -0.78 20.45
N GLU A 516 16.30 0.49 20.79
CA GLU A 516 15.34 1.57 20.47
C GLU A 516 14.99 1.60 18.97
N ILE A 517 16.02 1.54 18.10
CA ILE A 517 15.83 1.56 16.64
C ILE A 517 15.12 0.28 16.15
N THR A 518 15.46 -0.88 16.70
CA THR A 518 14.78 -2.14 16.40
C THR A 518 13.30 -2.04 16.71
N GLU A 519 12.96 -1.54 17.91
CA GLU A 519 11.57 -1.38 18.33
C GLU A 519 10.83 -0.28 17.54
N ARG A 520 11.51 0.78 17.11
CA ARG A 520 10.97 1.80 16.21
C ARG A 520 10.58 1.20 14.85
N GLY A 521 11.26 0.13 14.43
CA GLY A 521 10.99 -0.64 13.22
C GLY A 521 10.02 -1.81 13.40
N ARG A 522 9.24 -1.90 14.51
CA ARG A 522 8.38 -3.05 14.82
C ARG A 522 6.96 -2.70 15.19
N ALA A 523 6.04 -3.53 14.73
CA ALA A 523 4.62 -3.56 15.13
C ALA A 523 3.97 -2.16 15.20
N ARG A 524 4.42 -1.24 14.37
CA ARG A 524 4.03 0.16 14.42
C ARG A 524 2.55 0.36 14.15
N VAL A 525 2.02 -0.36 13.15
CA VAL A 525 0.60 -0.30 12.82
C VAL A 525 -0.26 -0.84 13.97
N LEU A 526 0.18 -1.91 14.64
CA LEU A 526 -0.53 -2.42 15.82
C LEU A 526 -0.50 -1.42 16.97
N LEU A 527 0.66 -0.79 17.23
CA LEU A 527 0.81 0.24 18.26
C LEU A 527 -0.09 1.45 18.01
N GLU A 528 -0.14 1.94 16.77
CA GLU A 528 -1.03 3.03 16.38
C GLU A 528 -2.50 2.67 16.60
N ARG A 529 -2.88 1.43 16.32
CA ARG A 529 -4.26 0.94 16.55
C ARG A 529 -4.61 0.73 18.02
N LEU A 530 -3.67 0.33 18.85
CA LEU A 530 -3.87 0.23 20.30
C LEU A 530 -4.03 1.61 20.95
N SER A 531 -3.44 2.64 20.36
CA SER A 531 -3.54 4.03 20.86
C SER A 531 -4.85 4.74 20.50
N PHE A 532 -5.72 4.12 19.69
CA PHE A 532 -6.97 4.71 19.18
C PHE A 532 -8.19 3.80 19.46
N SER A 533 -9.17 4.31 20.18
CA SER A 533 -10.38 3.56 20.54
C SER A 533 -11.54 3.79 19.56
N GLU A 534 -12.50 2.85 19.52
CA GLU A 534 -13.74 3.02 18.72
C GLU A 534 -14.64 4.15 19.27
N SER A 535 -14.56 4.44 20.56
CA SER A 535 -15.25 5.60 21.14
C SER A 535 -14.74 6.91 20.54
N ASP A 536 -13.47 6.96 20.13
CA ASP A 536 -12.91 8.12 19.43
C ASP A 536 -13.48 8.26 18.01
N LEU A 537 -13.76 7.14 17.32
CA LEU A 537 -14.44 7.13 16.02
C LEU A 537 -15.90 7.62 16.13
N GLN A 538 -16.66 7.11 17.07
CA GLN A 538 -18.06 7.48 17.29
C GLN A 538 -18.22 8.96 17.70
N ASN A 539 -17.24 9.52 18.39
CA ASN A 539 -17.25 10.94 18.79
C ASN A 539 -16.91 11.90 17.63
N VAL A 540 -16.36 11.38 16.53
CA VAL A 540 -15.85 12.21 15.41
C VAL A 540 -16.66 12.03 14.13
N VAL A 541 -17.25 10.84 13.89
CA VAL A 541 -17.90 10.45 12.62
C VAL A 541 -19.40 10.33 12.82
N GLU A 542 -20.18 10.88 11.87
CA GLU A 542 -21.66 10.78 11.90
C GLU A 542 -22.14 9.32 11.80
N ASP A 543 -23.14 8.94 12.60
CA ASP A 543 -23.70 7.58 12.65
C ASP A 543 -24.12 7.03 11.27
N THR A 544 -24.72 7.86 10.41
CA THR A 544 -25.13 7.47 9.05
C THR A 544 -23.94 7.04 8.19
N THR A 545 -22.79 7.67 8.39
CA THR A 545 -21.56 7.36 7.69
C THR A 545 -20.95 6.05 8.19
N LEU A 546 -21.00 5.80 9.50
CA LEU A 546 -20.56 4.54 10.10
C LEU A 546 -21.43 3.36 9.65
N ILE A 547 -22.76 3.56 9.56
CA ILE A 547 -23.71 2.55 9.05
C ILE A 547 -23.36 2.20 7.58
N ALA A 548 -23.12 3.21 6.74
CA ALA A 548 -22.77 2.98 5.33
C ALA A 548 -21.44 2.22 5.18
N LEU A 549 -20.45 2.51 6.05
CA LEU A 549 -19.18 1.82 6.10
C LEU A 549 -19.38 0.33 6.44
N ARG A 550 -20.10 0.05 7.52
CA ARG A 550 -20.40 -1.33 7.99
C ARG A 550 -21.18 -2.14 6.94
N GLN A 551 -22.09 -1.49 6.20
CA GLN A 551 -22.83 -2.18 5.13
C GLN A 551 -21.92 -2.63 3.98
N LYS A 552 -20.98 -1.79 3.55
CA LYS A 552 -20.00 -2.15 2.50
C LYS A 552 -19.09 -3.30 2.97
N GLU A 553 -18.69 -3.30 4.23
CA GLU A 553 -17.89 -4.36 4.86
C GLU A 553 -18.63 -5.70 4.82
N LYS A 554 -19.88 -5.75 5.25
CA LYS A 554 -20.71 -6.96 5.22
C LYS A 554 -20.86 -7.54 3.81
N ASN A 555 -20.99 -6.69 2.81
CA ASN A 555 -21.10 -7.13 1.42
C ASN A 555 -19.78 -7.74 0.92
N ILE A 556 -18.63 -7.20 1.31
CA ILE A 556 -17.30 -7.75 1.01
C ILE A 556 -17.15 -9.13 1.65
N ASP A 557 -17.50 -9.25 2.93
CA ASP A 557 -17.42 -10.50 3.69
C ASP A 557 -18.30 -11.60 3.07
N LYS A 558 -19.47 -11.21 2.59
CA LYS A 558 -20.38 -12.13 1.86
C LYS A 558 -19.73 -12.67 0.58
N LEU A 559 -19.10 -11.82 -0.23
CA LEU A 559 -18.45 -12.24 -1.47
C LEU A 559 -17.24 -13.16 -1.22
N TYR A 560 -16.42 -12.88 -0.21
CA TYR A 560 -15.31 -13.76 0.18
C TYR A 560 -15.79 -15.18 0.48
N ARG A 561 -16.87 -15.30 1.27
CA ARG A 561 -17.46 -16.61 1.60
C ARG A 561 -18.07 -17.31 0.39
N GLN A 562 -18.69 -16.58 -0.52
CA GLN A 562 -19.21 -17.16 -1.77
C GLN A 562 -18.08 -17.70 -2.65
N ILE A 563 -16.92 -17.03 -2.69
CA ILE A 563 -15.73 -17.49 -3.41
C ILE A 563 -15.16 -18.77 -2.76
N GLU A 564 -15.02 -18.81 -1.44
CA GLU A 564 -14.52 -19.99 -0.71
C GLU A 564 -15.42 -21.21 -0.89
N ASN A 565 -16.75 -21.01 -0.97
CA ASN A 565 -17.72 -22.07 -1.12
C ASN A 565 -17.98 -22.49 -2.58
N SER A 566 -17.54 -21.72 -3.56
CA SER A 566 -17.74 -22.02 -4.98
C SER A 566 -16.71 -23.04 -5.47
N LYS A 567 -17.18 -24.00 -6.28
CA LYS A 567 -16.34 -25.03 -6.94
C LYS A 567 -16.18 -24.81 -8.43
N ASP A 568 -16.92 -23.87 -8.99
CA ASP A 568 -16.93 -23.59 -10.43
C ASP A 568 -16.01 -22.41 -10.73
N GLU A 569 -14.99 -22.62 -11.58
CA GLU A 569 -13.99 -21.60 -11.92
C GLU A 569 -14.60 -20.34 -12.58
N GLN A 570 -15.66 -20.47 -13.37
CA GLN A 570 -16.33 -19.31 -13.99
C GLN A 570 -17.08 -18.47 -12.94
N SER A 571 -17.77 -19.14 -12.00
CA SER A 571 -18.43 -18.48 -10.88
C SER A 571 -17.43 -17.82 -9.95
N ILE A 572 -16.31 -18.47 -9.64
CA ILE A 572 -15.20 -17.90 -8.83
C ILE A 572 -14.63 -16.65 -9.51
N SER A 573 -14.38 -16.68 -10.82
CA SER A 573 -13.87 -15.53 -11.57
C SER A 573 -14.83 -14.35 -11.54
N LYS A 574 -16.14 -14.60 -11.67
CA LYS A 574 -17.17 -13.56 -11.59
C LYS A 574 -17.25 -12.95 -10.19
N LEU A 575 -17.30 -13.79 -9.16
CA LEU A 575 -17.35 -13.36 -7.75
C LEU A 575 -16.09 -12.57 -7.36
N LYS A 576 -14.91 -12.96 -7.82
CA LYS A 576 -13.66 -12.20 -7.62
C LYS A 576 -13.72 -10.83 -8.28
N SER A 577 -14.30 -10.71 -9.46
CA SER A 577 -14.48 -9.41 -10.12
C SER A 577 -15.46 -8.51 -9.35
N GLU A 578 -16.55 -9.09 -8.82
CA GLU A 578 -17.52 -8.36 -7.96
C GLU A 578 -16.88 -7.95 -6.64
N LEU A 579 -16.08 -8.82 -6.03
CA LEU A 579 -15.32 -8.55 -4.79
C LEU A 579 -14.34 -7.39 -4.99
N SER A 580 -13.53 -7.45 -6.05
CA SER A 580 -12.56 -6.41 -6.38
C SER A 580 -13.24 -5.04 -6.56
N GLU A 581 -14.40 -4.99 -7.22
CA GLU A 581 -15.18 -3.76 -7.36
C GLU A 581 -15.70 -3.23 -6.02
N LEU A 582 -16.15 -4.12 -5.13
CA LEU A 582 -16.72 -3.72 -3.85
C LEU A 582 -15.65 -3.31 -2.85
N GLU A 583 -14.51 -4.00 -2.80
CA GLU A 583 -13.32 -3.61 -2.01
C GLU A 583 -12.81 -2.23 -2.43
N PHE A 584 -12.78 -2.00 -3.71
CA PHE A 584 -12.46 -0.75 -4.31
C PHE A 584 -13.40 0.39 -3.86
N GLN A 585 -14.73 0.18 -3.89
CA GLN A 585 -15.72 1.15 -3.41
C GLN A 585 -15.58 1.39 -1.90
N TYR A 586 -15.28 0.37 -1.13
CA TYR A 586 -15.01 0.46 0.30
C TYR A 586 -13.78 1.30 0.58
N GLN A 587 -12.67 1.02 -0.10
CA GLN A 587 -11.41 1.76 0.07
C GLN A 587 -11.56 3.24 -0.33
N SER A 588 -12.28 3.52 -1.42
CA SER A 588 -12.60 4.90 -1.83
C SER A 588 -13.40 5.64 -0.76
N PHE A 589 -14.43 4.99 -0.21
CA PHE A 589 -15.26 5.56 0.85
C PHE A 589 -14.48 5.80 2.15
N THR A 590 -13.65 4.85 2.57
CA THR A 590 -12.78 5.00 3.75
C THR A 590 -11.78 6.14 3.58
N ASN A 591 -11.19 6.29 2.39
CA ASN A 591 -10.29 7.39 2.08
C ASN A 591 -10.99 8.76 2.13
N GLU A 592 -12.23 8.85 1.62
CA GLU A 592 -13.04 10.08 1.74
C GLU A 592 -13.34 10.42 3.21
N LEU A 593 -13.63 9.41 4.02
CA LEU A 593 -13.90 9.56 5.46
C LEU A 593 -12.69 10.14 6.18
N HIS A 594 -11.49 9.61 5.94
CA HIS A 594 -10.25 10.14 6.52
C HIS A 594 -9.91 11.56 6.02
N LEU A 595 -10.32 11.93 4.80
CA LEU A 595 -10.18 13.29 4.29
C LEU A 595 -11.17 14.25 4.95
N LYS A 596 -12.42 13.80 5.18
CA LYS A 596 -13.48 14.59 5.81
C LYS A 596 -13.22 14.84 7.31
N TYR A 597 -12.61 13.87 8.00
CA TYR A 597 -12.35 13.89 9.44
C TYR A 597 -10.85 13.83 9.78
N PRO A 598 -10.10 14.94 9.66
CA PRO A 598 -8.65 14.96 9.91
C PRO A 598 -8.25 14.57 11.34
N LYS A 599 -9.16 14.67 12.31
CA LYS A 599 -8.93 14.23 13.71
C LYS A 599 -8.70 12.72 13.82
N LEU A 600 -9.18 11.94 12.86
CA LEU A 600 -8.83 10.52 12.76
C LEU A 600 -7.34 10.29 12.43
N ARG A 601 -6.61 11.38 12.14
CA ARG A 601 -5.17 11.39 11.82
C ARG A 601 -4.27 11.73 13.00
N SER A 602 -4.82 12.12 14.16
CA SER A 602 -3.96 12.56 15.27
C SER A 602 -3.18 11.38 15.84
N PHE A 603 -2.05 11.12 15.20
CA PHE A 603 -1.04 10.21 15.72
C PHE A 603 -0.49 10.82 17.00
N LYS A 604 -0.71 10.18 18.15
CA LYS A 604 0.16 10.38 19.31
C LYS A 604 1.56 9.97 18.86
N GLU A 605 2.56 10.79 19.14
CA GLU A 605 3.96 10.36 19.03
C GLU A 605 4.12 9.12 19.91
N LEU A 606 4.24 7.95 19.26
CA LEU A 606 4.41 6.68 19.95
C LEU A 606 5.85 6.59 20.42
N GLU A 607 6.06 6.68 21.72
CA GLU A 607 7.37 6.45 22.30
C GLU A 607 7.66 4.94 22.38
N THR A 608 8.80 4.53 21.84
CA THR A 608 9.31 3.17 22.02
C THR A 608 9.66 2.91 23.49
N ILE A 609 9.46 1.66 23.93
CA ILE A 609 9.84 1.26 25.28
C ILE A 609 11.37 1.30 25.44
N LYS A 610 11.85 1.80 26.56
CA LYS A 610 13.28 1.80 26.88
C LYS A 610 13.65 0.52 27.61
N ILE A 611 14.91 0.06 27.45
CA ILE A 611 15.44 -1.10 28.19
C ILE A 611 15.22 -0.94 29.70
N SER A 612 15.43 0.27 30.25
CA SER A 612 15.21 0.55 31.67
C SER A 612 13.75 0.37 32.13
N GLU A 613 12.77 0.63 31.28
CA GLU A 613 11.35 0.41 31.58
C GLU A 613 11.05 -1.10 31.61
N ILE A 614 11.66 -1.88 30.69
CA ILE A 614 11.58 -3.34 30.69
C ILE A 614 12.21 -3.92 31.97
N GLN A 615 13.43 -3.51 32.31
CA GLN A 615 14.15 -3.96 33.49
C GLN A 615 13.38 -3.70 34.79
N ASN A 616 12.68 -2.56 34.89
CA ASN A 616 11.82 -2.26 36.04
C ASN A 616 10.61 -3.20 36.18
N SER A 617 10.20 -3.85 35.08
CA SER A 617 9.05 -4.78 35.04
C SER A 617 9.47 -6.24 35.19
N LEU A 618 10.76 -6.56 35.08
CA LEU A 618 11.30 -7.90 35.22
C LEU A 618 11.62 -8.25 36.68
N SER A 619 11.37 -9.49 37.07
CA SER A 619 11.92 -10.10 38.30
C SER A 619 13.35 -10.61 38.05
N ALA A 620 14.05 -11.07 39.11
CA ALA A 620 15.37 -11.66 38.96
C ALA A 620 15.38 -13.00 38.22
N GLU A 621 14.22 -13.66 38.09
CA GLU A 621 14.05 -14.94 37.39
C GLU A 621 13.55 -14.78 35.95
N ASP A 622 13.41 -13.53 35.46
CA ASP A 622 12.83 -13.23 34.16
C ASP A 622 13.91 -12.77 33.18
N ALA A 623 13.81 -13.21 31.92
CA ALA A 623 14.59 -12.67 30.82
C ALA A 623 13.72 -12.40 29.60
N LEU A 624 13.95 -11.24 28.96
CA LEU A 624 13.41 -10.94 27.63
C LEU A 624 14.47 -11.33 26.59
N ILE A 625 14.03 -12.09 25.59
CA ILE A 625 14.84 -12.50 24.42
C ILE A 625 14.16 -11.96 23.17
N GLU A 626 14.82 -11.00 22.53
CA GLU A 626 14.30 -10.38 21.30
C GLU A 626 15.20 -10.70 20.12
N TYR A 627 14.59 -11.14 19.00
CA TYR A 627 15.28 -11.54 17.79
C TYR A 627 15.16 -10.48 16.71
N MET A 628 16.31 -10.09 16.12
CA MET A 628 16.39 -9.17 15.00
C MET A 628 17.22 -9.79 13.86
N PHE A 629 16.77 -9.61 12.60
CA PHE A 629 17.49 -10.09 11.42
C PHE A 629 18.05 -8.92 10.61
N THR A 630 19.32 -9.04 10.24
CA THR A 630 19.92 -8.32 9.12
C THR A 630 20.00 -9.24 7.90
N ASP A 631 20.65 -8.83 6.81
CA ASP A 631 20.81 -9.65 5.62
C ASP A 631 21.70 -10.89 5.87
N HIS A 632 22.63 -10.86 6.83
CA HIS A 632 23.60 -11.92 7.06
C HIS A 632 23.70 -12.38 8.52
N ARG A 633 22.96 -11.77 9.46
CA ARG A 633 23.11 -12.04 10.88
C ARG A 633 21.76 -12.12 11.60
N LEU A 634 21.73 -12.98 12.59
CA LEU A 634 20.73 -12.98 13.64
C LEU A 634 21.31 -12.29 14.88
N ILE A 635 20.65 -11.24 15.32
CA ILE A 635 20.97 -10.55 16.57
C ILE A 635 19.97 -10.98 17.62
N ILE A 636 20.45 -11.38 18.76
CA ILE A 636 19.67 -11.80 19.92
C ILE A 636 19.92 -10.78 21.02
N PHE A 637 18.95 -9.93 21.32
CA PHE A 637 18.98 -9.08 22.51
C PHE A 637 18.55 -9.92 23.71
N ARG A 638 19.28 -9.84 24.80
CA ARG A 638 18.93 -10.41 26.08
C ARG A 638 18.84 -9.28 27.10
N ILE A 639 17.70 -9.18 27.77
CA ILE A 639 17.43 -8.16 28.79
C ILE A 639 16.97 -8.90 30.04
N THR A 640 17.68 -8.72 31.15
CA THR A 640 17.31 -9.18 32.50
C THR A 640 17.13 -7.99 33.40
N LYS A 641 16.71 -8.17 34.63
CA LYS A 641 16.50 -7.10 35.59
C LYS A 641 17.73 -6.17 35.74
N ASP A 642 18.94 -6.76 35.77
CA ASP A 642 20.16 -6.07 36.13
C ASP A 642 21.12 -5.87 34.94
N ASP A 643 20.85 -6.53 33.79
CA ASP A 643 21.77 -6.53 32.65
C ASP A 643 21.03 -6.53 31.30
N ALA A 644 21.68 -5.93 30.30
CA ALA A 644 21.19 -5.93 28.91
C ALA A 644 22.37 -6.05 27.96
N ASP A 645 22.34 -7.07 27.12
CA ASP A 645 23.37 -7.34 26.13
C ASP A 645 22.80 -7.89 24.82
N HIS A 646 23.69 -8.12 23.86
CA HIS A 646 23.34 -8.77 22.62
C HIS A 646 24.34 -9.87 22.25
N THR A 647 23.87 -10.79 21.43
CA THR A 647 24.70 -11.81 20.80
C THR A 647 24.44 -11.81 19.29
N SER A 648 25.51 -11.74 18.49
CA SER A 648 25.43 -11.77 17.05
C SER A 648 25.79 -13.16 16.55
N VAL A 649 24.89 -13.79 15.80
CA VAL A 649 25.09 -15.12 15.20
C VAL A 649 25.14 -14.94 13.69
N GLU A 650 26.23 -15.40 13.06
CA GLU A 650 26.36 -15.42 11.61
C GLU A 650 25.52 -16.57 11.04
N ILE A 651 24.69 -16.27 10.06
CA ILE A 651 23.86 -17.26 9.40
C ILE A 651 24.37 -17.42 7.98
N ASP A 652 24.62 -18.66 7.56
CA ASP A 652 25.24 -19.01 6.29
C ASP A 652 24.48 -18.44 5.07
N SER A 653 25.19 -17.98 4.10
CA SER A 653 25.03 -16.74 3.34
C SER A 653 24.12 -16.72 2.12
N VAL A 654 23.34 -17.76 1.80
CA VAL A 654 22.55 -17.71 0.55
C VAL A 654 21.16 -17.10 0.75
N SER A 655 20.58 -17.21 1.89
CA SER A 655 19.40 -16.47 2.39
C SER A 655 19.09 -16.91 3.83
N PRO A 656 19.58 -16.20 4.84
CA PRO A 656 19.36 -16.54 6.26
C PRO A 656 17.89 -16.71 6.60
N LYS A 657 17.07 -15.81 6.06
CA LYS A 657 15.62 -15.76 6.27
C LYS A 657 14.91 -16.99 5.70
N LYS A 658 15.34 -17.48 4.52
CA LYS A 658 14.76 -18.66 3.86
C LYS A 658 15.21 -19.96 4.55
N HIS A 659 16.47 -20.03 4.94
CA HIS A 659 17.00 -21.20 5.67
C HIS A 659 16.26 -21.42 6.99
N LEU A 660 16.08 -20.35 7.80
CA LEU A 660 15.38 -20.43 9.07
C LEU A 660 13.89 -20.75 8.91
N SER A 661 13.22 -20.20 7.87
CA SER A 661 11.82 -20.51 7.61
C SER A 661 11.61 -22.00 7.27
N VAL A 662 12.55 -22.61 6.57
CA VAL A 662 12.55 -24.06 6.30
C VAL A 662 12.75 -24.86 7.58
N LEU A 663 13.72 -24.49 8.43
CA LEU A 663 13.94 -25.17 9.71
C LEU A 663 12.70 -25.10 10.62
N VAL A 664 12.05 -23.93 10.70
CA VAL A 664 10.81 -23.75 11.48
C VAL A 664 9.67 -24.60 10.89
N SER A 665 9.52 -24.59 9.56
CA SER A 665 8.50 -25.38 8.87
C SER A 665 8.70 -26.88 9.09
N ASP A 666 9.91 -27.39 8.90
CA ASP A 666 10.25 -28.80 9.08
C ASP A 666 10.00 -29.29 10.52
N PHE A 667 10.37 -28.44 11.50
CA PHE A 667 10.12 -28.73 12.91
C PHE A 667 8.62 -28.78 13.23
N ARG A 668 7.86 -27.81 12.76
CA ARG A 668 6.40 -27.77 12.95
C ARG A 668 5.71 -28.95 12.29
N THR A 669 6.08 -29.28 11.05
CA THR A 669 5.54 -30.42 10.30
C THR A 669 5.80 -31.73 11.05
N ALA A 670 7.01 -31.93 11.55
CA ALA A 670 7.33 -33.13 12.35
C ALA A 670 6.43 -33.26 13.59
N ILE A 671 6.13 -32.16 14.28
CA ILE A 671 5.20 -32.19 15.43
C ILE A 671 3.76 -32.48 14.97
N GLN A 672 3.28 -31.81 13.94
CA GLN A 672 1.90 -31.95 13.44
C GLN A 672 1.61 -33.33 12.89
N GLU A 673 2.58 -33.97 12.26
CA GLU A 673 2.52 -35.34 11.74
C GLU A 673 2.75 -36.39 12.83
N LYS A 674 2.88 -36.02 14.10
CA LYS A 674 3.15 -36.91 15.26
C LYS A 674 4.39 -37.77 15.09
N ALA A 675 5.45 -37.16 14.55
CA ALA A 675 6.73 -37.86 14.41
C ALA A 675 7.29 -38.32 15.79
N ALA A 676 8.10 -39.38 15.77
CA ALA A 676 8.75 -39.83 17.00
C ALA A 676 9.65 -38.71 17.60
N LEU A 677 9.78 -38.70 18.92
CA LEU A 677 10.55 -37.65 19.65
C LEU A 677 12.01 -37.55 19.18
N ASP A 678 12.64 -38.67 18.74
CA ASP A 678 13.97 -38.64 18.15
C ASP A 678 14.07 -37.78 16.88
N LEU A 679 13.04 -37.85 15.99
CA LEU A 679 12.99 -37.02 14.80
C LEU A 679 12.69 -35.55 15.16
N ILE A 680 11.79 -35.33 16.11
CA ILE A 680 11.52 -33.97 16.64
C ILE A 680 12.81 -33.37 17.21
N GLY A 681 13.58 -34.11 17.99
CA GLY A 681 14.88 -33.71 18.52
C GLY A 681 15.91 -33.38 17.45
N LYS A 682 15.97 -34.18 16.37
CA LYS A 682 16.84 -33.89 15.20
C LYS A 682 16.47 -32.58 14.50
N ARG A 683 15.16 -32.26 14.38
CA ARG A 683 14.68 -31.00 13.78
C ARG A 683 14.79 -29.81 14.74
N SER A 684 14.68 -30.05 16.06
CA SER A 684 14.84 -29.05 17.10
C SER A 684 16.27 -28.56 17.28
N LYS A 685 17.26 -29.47 17.16
CA LYS A 685 18.68 -29.17 17.43
C LYS A 685 19.22 -27.96 16.68
N PRO A 686 19.08 -27.83 15.34
CA PRO A 686 19.57 -26.65 14.62
C PRO A 686 18.92 -25.35 15.10
N LEU A 687 17.62 -25.39 15.42
CA LEU A 687 16.91 -24.22 15.95
C LEU A 687 17.45 -23.81 17.32
N PHE A 688 17.65 -24.76 18.22
CA PHE A 688 18.23 -24.48 19.54
C PHE A 688 19.65 -23.90 19.43
N GLU A 689 20.50 -24.51 18.59
CA GLU A 689 21.89 -24.04 18.38
C GLU A 689 21.96 -22.61 17.84
N LEU A 690 21.00 -22.19 17.01
CA LEU A 690 20.93 -20.84 16.47
C LEU A 690 20.27 -19.83 17.44
N LEU A 691 19.20 -20.23 18.14
CA LEU A 691 18.33 -19.28 18.81
C LEU A 691 18.60 -19.12 20.30
N LEU A 692 18.97 -20.19 21.01
CA LEU A 692 19.06 -20.19 22.48
C LEU A 692 20.47 -20.52 22.96
N LYS A 693 21.18 -21.43 22.33
CA LYS A 693 22.57 -21.79 22.74
C LYS A 693 23.50 -20.59 22.82
N PRO A 694 23.45 -19.60 21.92
CA PRO A 694 24.33 -18.41 21.98
C PRO A 694 24.15 -17.56 23.24
N VAL A 695 23.00 -17.68 23.93
CA VAL A 695 22.69 -16.94 25.16
C VAL A 695 22.51 -17.86 26.39
N SER A 696 22.63 -19.18 26.21
CA SER A 696 22.31 -20.18 27.25
C SER A 696 23.09 -20.02 28.55
N ASP A 697 24.39 -19.69 28.47
CA ASP A 697 25.27 -19.52 29.62
C ASP A 697 24.93 -18.28 30.47
N LYS A 698 24.11 -17.37 29.90
CA LYS A 698 23.65 -16.15 30.54
C LYS A 698 22.20 -16.25 31.07
N LEU A 699 21.64 -17.47 31.05
CA LEU A 699 20.29 -17.77 31.53
C LEU A 699 20.28 -18.60 32.82
N ASP A 700 21.38 -18.61 33.54
CA ASP A 700 21.43 -19.26 34.86
C ASP A 700 20.60 -18.47 35.87
N GLY A 701 19.76 -19.18 36.64
CA GLY A 701 18.82 -18.57 37.57
C GLY A 701 17.52 -18.03 36.92
N ILE A 702 17.42 -18.04 35.59
CA ILE A 702 16.20 -17.65 34.86
C ILE A 702 15.24 -18.82 34.77
N ASN A 703 13.99 -18.56 35.09
CA ASN A 703 12.88 -19.54 35.03
C ASN A 703 11.80 -19.12 33.98
N ASN A 704 11.79 -17.85 33.58
CA ASN A 704 10.76 -17.30 32.69
C ASN A 704 11.40 -16.58 31.49
N LEU A 705 10.92 -16.90 30.28
CA LEU A 705 11.37 -16.30 29.02
C LEU A 705 10.24 -15.53 28.33
N LEU A 706 10.41 -14.22 28.19
CA LEU A 706 9.59 -13.40 27.32
C LEU A 706 10.25 -13.36 25.93
N ILE A 707 9.60 -13.98 24.95
CA ILE A 707 10.12 -14.09 23.60
C ILE A 707 9.47 -13.02 22.71
N VAL A 708 10.30 -12.21 22.06
CA VAL A 708 9.90 -11.28 21.00
C VAL A 708 10.43 -11.83 19.67
N PRO A 709 9.61 -12.61 18.95
CA PRO A 709 10.05 -13.27 17.73
C PRO A 709 10.07 -12.31 16.54
N SER A 710 10.78 -12.70 15.49
CA SER A 710 10.79 -11.97 14.22
C SER A 710 10.56 -12.92 13.05
N LYS A 711 9.77 -12.49 12.07
CA LYS A 711 9.48 -13.23 10.82
C LYS A 711 8.93 -14.65 11.12
N SER A 712 9.53 -15.68 10.53
CA SER A 712 9.07 -17.08 10.71
C SER A 712 9.15 -17.58 12.14
N LEU A 713 9.98 -16.96 13.02
CA LEU A 713 10.03 -17.31 14.43
C LEU A 713 8.70 -17.07 15.17
N SER A 714 7.84 -16.21 14.64
CA SER A 714 6.48 -16.00 15.20
C SER A 714 5.59 -17.25 15.14
N LEU A 715 5.95 -18.22 14.31
CA LEU A 715 5.27 -19.51 14.20
C LEU A 715 5.96 -20.64 14.97
N LEU A 716 7.11 -20.38 15.60
CA LEU A 716 7.89 -21.38 16.31
C LEU A 716 7.34 -21.59 17.74
N PRO A 717 6.87 -22.78 18.10
CA PRO A 717 6.57 -23.12 19.50
C PRO A 717 7.89 -23.35 20.25
N PHE A 718 8.48 -22.30 20.82
CA PHE A 718 9.74 -22.41 21.57
C PHE A 718 9.62 -23.43 22.72
N ASP A 719 8.45 -23.55 23.33
CA ASP A 719 8.11 -24.52 24.35
C ASP A 719 8.50 -25.97 23.99
N ALA A 720 8.28 -26.32 22.71
CA ALA A 720 8.43 -27.65 22.16
C ALA A 720 9.84 -27.96 21.67
N LEU A 721 10.78 -27.02 21.76
CA LEU A 721 12.19 -27.33 21.44
C LEU A 721 12.68 -28.46 22.36
N TYR A 722 13.15 -29.54 21.71
CA TYR A 722 13.51 -30.80 22.40
C TYR A 722 15.01 -31.06 22.31
N ILE A 723 15.69 -30.98 23.45
CA ILE A 723 17.13 -31.08 23.59
C ILE A 723 17.49 -31.93 24.79
N ASN A 724 18.44 -32.84 24.64
CA ASN A 724 18.91 -33.71 25.72
C ASN A 724 17.79 -34.49 26.42
N ASN A 725 16.82 -34.96 25.64
CA ASN A 725 15.65 -35.72 26.12
C ASN A 725 14.69 -34.91 26.99
N SER A 726 14.67 -33.58 26.91
CA SER A 726 13.77 -32.72 27.64
C SER A 726 13.23 -31.60 26.73
N PHE A 727 11.99 -31.20 26.91
CA PHE A 727 11.41 -30.04 26.25
C PHE A 727 11.83 -28.73 26.95
N LEU A 728 11.97 -27.66 26.20
CA LEU A 728 12.35 -26.39 26.76
C LEU A 728 11.36 -25.89 27.84
N ILE A 729 10.06 -26.17 27.67
CA ILE A 729 9.02 -25.89 28.66
C ILE A 729 9.28 -26.53 30.02
N GLU A 730 10.04 -27.63 30.10
CA GLU A 730 10.36 -28.28 31.39
C GLU A 730 11.30 -27.43 32.24
N LYS A 731 12.09 -26.52 31.60
CA LYS A 731 13.00 -25.59 32.24
C LYS A 731 12.43 -24.18 32.36
N PHE A 732 11.74 -23.68 31.35
CA PHE A 732 11.31 -22.28 31.27
C PHE A 732 9.78 -22.15 31.07
N SER A 733 9.15 -21.20 31.78
CA SER A 733 7.84 -20.69 31.41
C SER A 733 8.00 -19.68 30.26
N ILE A 734 7.22 -19.82 29.17
CA ILE A 734 7.43 -19.05 27.94
C ILE A 734 6.17 -18.26 27.57
N LYS A 735 6.37 -16.97 27.27
CA LYS A 735 5.37 -16.01 26.84
C LYS A 735 5.87 -15.21 25.64
N TYR A 736 4.96 -14.70 24.83
CA TYR A 736 5.31 -14.00 23.58
C TYR A 736 4.80 -12.56 23.56
N LEU A 737 5.56 -11.69 22.88
CA LEU A 737 5.10 -10.36 22.51
C LEU A 737 5.38 -10.12 21.02
N PRO A 738 4.50 -9.44 20.28
CA PRO A 738 4.77 -9.01 18.92
C PRO A 738 5.91 -7.99 18.82
N SER A 739 6.05 -7.11 19.81
CA SER A 739 7.19 -6.22 20.05
C SER A 739 7.26 -5.88 21.53
N SER A 740 8.42 -5.50 22.01
CA SER A 740 8.59 -5.09 23.41
C SER A 740 7.80 -3.81 23.73
N THR A 741 7.69 -2.88 22.77
CA THR A 741 6.96 -1.63 22.92
C THR A 741 5.46 -1.84 23.15
N ILE A 742 4.86 -2.89 22.60
CA ILE A 742 3.45 -3.22 22.82
C ILE A 742 3.12 -3.42 24.29
N TYR A 743 4.06 -3.93 25.09
CA TYR A 743 3.89 -4.07 26.54
C TYR A 743 3.54 -2.76 27.24
N LYS A 744 4.08 -1.61 26.75
CA LYS A 744 3.79 -0.27 27.28
C LYS A 744 2.35 0.17 27.01
N TYR A 745 1.77 -0.24 25.89
CA TYR A 745 0.46 0.21 25.41
C TYR A 745 -0.68 -0.78 25.69
N ILE A 746 -0.39 -2.02 26.10
CA ILE A 746 -1.42 -2.93 26.61
C ILE A 746 -1.79 -2.46 28.02
N GLU A 747 -3.01 -1.96 28.16
CA GLU A 747 -3.53 -1.54 29.47
C GLU A 747 -3.87 -2.77 30.33
N PRO A 748 -3.49 -2.77 31.62
CA PRO A 748 -4.02 -3.78 32.53
C PRO A 748 -5.54 -3.57 32.66
N PRO A 749 -6.33 -4.65 32.91
CA PRO A 749 -7.77 -4.53 33.02
C PRO A 749 -8.16 -3.56 34.13
N HIS A 750 -9.04 -2.61 33.80
CA HIS A 750 -9.64 -1.73 34.81
C HIS A 750 -10.52 -2.59 35.76
N ARG A 751 -10.46 -2.32 37.05
CA ARG A 751 -10.93 -3.21 38.10
C ARG A 751 -12.40 -3.18 38.38
N THR A 752 -13.19 -2.64 37.47
CA THR A 752 -14.63 -2.61 37.53
C THR A 752 -15.30 -3.86 36.93
N THR A 753 -14.50 -4.89 36.59
CA THR A 753 -15.08 -6.18 36.15
C THR A 753 -15.90 -6.77 37.31
N SER A 754 -17.22 -6.76 37.13
CA SER A 754 -18.19 -7.25 38.12
C SER A 754 -18.37 -8.77 38.02
N ARG A 755 -17.92 -9.39 36.93
CA ARG A 755 -18.14 -10.78 36.56
C ARG A 755 -16.83 -11.51 36.24
N GLU A 756 -16.81 -12.85 36.49
CA GLU A 756 -15.58 -13.62 36.36
C GLU A 756 -15.37 -14.17 34.95
N LEU A 757 -16.31 -14.99 34.44
CA LEU A 757 -16.10 -15.72 33.17
C LEU A 757 -17.27 -15.57 32.20
N PHE A 758 -16.95 -15.24 30.95
CA PHE A 758 -17.79 -15.42 29.78
C PHE A 758 -17.25 -16.58 28.94
N ALA A 759 -18.06 -17.59 28.62
CA ALA A 759 -17.62 -18.75 27.86
C ALA A 759 -18.60 -19.11 26.73
N VAL A 760 -18.09 -19.49 25.57
CA VAL A 760 -18.87 -19.89 24.40
C VAL A 760 -18.46 -21.27 23.92
N ALA A 761 -19.43 -22.19 23.80
CA ALA A 761 -19.27 -23.52 23.22
C ALA A 761 -19.93 -23.58 21.83
N GLY A 762 -19.18 -23.44 20.78
CA GLY A 762 -19.63 -23.45 19.38
C GLY A 762 -19.87 -24.85 18.83
N SER A 763 -20.70 -25.69 19.52
CA SER A 763 -20.94 -27.08 19.14
C SER A 763 -22.12 -27.31 18.18
N GLY A 764 -22.91 -26.27 17.90
CA GLY A 764 -24.25 -26.38 17.34
C GLY A 764 -24.39 -26.40 15.81
N LEU A 765 -23.39 -26.82 15.06
CA LEU A 765 -23.46 -26.88 13.58
C LEU A 765 -24.24 -28.12 13.11
N ASN A 766 -25.45 -28.36 13.64
CA ASN A 766 -26.30 -29.48 13.25
C ASN A 766 -27.25 -29.19 12.07
N GLY A 767 -27.11 -28.07 11.41
CA GLY A 767 -27.96 -27.65 10.30
C GLY A 767 -27.48 -28.13 8.93
N SER A 768 -28.39 -28.65 8.14
CA SER A 768 -28.17 -29.11 6.76
C SER A 768 -28.23 -27.98 5.72
N THR A 769 -27.74 -26.79 6.04
CA THR A 769 -27.60 -25.75 5.02
C THR A 769 -26.37 -26.01 4.15
N SER A 770 -26.43 -25.73 2.87
CA SER A 770 -25.37 -26.03 1.89
C SER A 770 -24.03 -25.37 2.20
N GLN A 771 -24.01 -24.40 3.11
CA GLN A 771 -22.83 -23.59 3.46
C GLN A 771 -22.04 -24.13 4.64
N THR A 772 -22.65 -24.89 5.58
CA THR A 772 -21.96 -25.44 6.77
C THR A 772 -21.33 -26.83 6.55
N LYS A 773 -21.38 -27.36 5.33
CA LYS A 773 -20.84 -28.69 5.00
C LYS A 773 -19.34 -28.88 5.24
N ASN A 774 -18.60 -27.83 5.47
CA ASN A 774 -17.13 -27.89 5.63
C ASN A 774 -16.65 -28.00 7.09
N TYR A 775 -17.52 -27.81 8.09
CA TYR A 775 -17.13 -27.82 9.49
C TYR A 775 -17.79 -29.00 10.23
N SER A 776 -16.95 -29.79 10.90
CA SER A 776 -17.42 -30.93 11.73
C SER A 776 -17.97 -30.43 13.07
N SER A 777 -18.94 -31.14 13.62
CA SER A 777 -19.38 -30.89 15.02
C SER A 777 -18.21 -31.02 16.01
N LEU A 778 -18.18 -30.13 17.02
CA LEU A 778 -17.20 -30.10 18.12
C LEU A 778 -17.89 -30.41 19.45
N PRO A 779 -18.28 -31.68 19.72
CA PRO A 779 -19.05 -32.02 20.90
C PRO A 779 -18.28 -31.80 22.21
N SER A 780 -16.96 -31.86 22.21
CA SER A 780 -16.16 -31.67 23.41
C SER A 780 -16.05 -30.20 23.85
N THR A 781 -16.45 -29.23 23.06
CA THR A 781 -16.48 -27.81 23.46
C THR A 781 -17.47 -27.57 24.60
N ILE A 782 -18.58 -28.30 24.63
CA ILE A 782 -19.53 -28.25 25.74
C ILE A 782 -18.90 -28.80 27.03
N LEU A 783 -18.21 -29.96 26.93
CA LEU A 783 -17.51 -30.56 28.08
C LEU A 783 -16.38 -29.62 28.56
N GLU A 784 -15.71 -28.94 27.66
CA GLU A 784 -14.68 -27.96 27.95
C GLU A 784 -15.25 -26.79 28.75
N VAL A 785 -16.30 -26.15 28.24
CA VAL A 785 -16.97 -25.03 28.91
C VAL A 785 -17.59 -25.46 30.24
N ASP A 786 -18.14 -26.71 30.35
CA ASP A 786 -18.67 -27.24 31.61
C ASP A 786 -17.56 -27.48 32.65
N ALA A 787 -16.40 -27.96 32.23
CA ALA A 787 -15.26 -28.13 33.10
C ALA A 787 -14.72 -26.80 33.63
N ILE A 788 -14.53 -25.83 32.74
CA ILE A 788 -14.04 -24.49 33.09
C ILE A 788 -15.01 -23.77 34.01
N SER A 789 -16.31 -23.84 33.73
CA SER A 789 -17.35 -23.14 34.51
C SER A 789 -17.41 -23.57 35.97
N LYS A 790 -16.91 -24.74 36.31
CA LYS A 790 -16.86 -25.22 37.68
C LYS A 790 -15.83 -24.53 38.56
N GLU A 791 -14.85 -23.92 37.94
CA GLU A 791 -13.75 -23.23 38.63
C GLU A 791 -14.13 -21.77 39.03
N PHE A 792 -15.29 -21.28 38.60
CA PHE A 792 -15.72 -19.90 38.79
C PHE A 792 -17.10 -19.83 39.47
N THR A 793 -17.35 -18.74 40.19
CA THR A 793 -18.61 -18.52 40.91
C THR A 793 -19.61 -17.69 40.08
N ASP A 794 -19.15 -16.76 39.27
CA ASP A 794 -19.98 -15.91 38.37
C ASP A 794 -19.63 -16.17 36.90
N VAL A 795 -20.48 -16.97 36.26
CA VAL A 795 -20.27 -17.47 34.90
C VAL A 795 -21.47 -17.13 34.01
N LEU A 796 -21.19 -16.60 32.83
CA LEU A 796 -22.14 -16.61 31.72
C LEU A 796 -21.61 -17.55 30.63
N SER A 797 -22.22 -18.72 30.48
CA SER A 797 -21.84 -19.66 29.41
C SER A 797 -22.96 -19.76 28.37
N LEU A 798 -22.57 -19.58 27.09
CA LEU A 798 -23.47 -19.79 25.96
C LEU A 798 -23.20 -21.14 25.34
N LYS A 799 -24.25 -21.96 25.19
CA LYS A 799 -24.17 -23.34 24.66
C LYS A 799 -25.33 -23.63 23.74
N HIS A 800 -25.17 -24.53 22.78
CA HIS A 800 -26.22 -24.96 21.87
C HIS A 800 -26.89 -23.81 21.13
N GLN A 801 -28.21 -23.66 21.21
CA GLN A 801 -29.00 -22.64 20.52
C GLN A 801 -28.82 -21.21 21.06
N GLU A 802 -28.21 -21.06 22.25
CA GLU A 802 -27.92 -19.74 22.84
C GLU A 802 -26.72 -19.07 22.16
N VAL A 803 -25.91 -19.87 21.45
CA VAL A 803 -24.71 -19.39 20.78
C VAL A 803 -25.11 -18.66 19.48
N SER A 804 -24.99 -17.36 19.47
CA SER A 804 -25.17 -16.55 18.28
C SER A 804 -24.25 -15.33 18.30
N GLU A 805 -23.88 -14.89 17.13
CA GLU A 805 -23.04 -13.69 16.95
C GLU A 805 -23.71 -12.45 17.57
N SER A 806 -25.01 -12.26 17.32
CA SER A 806 -25.80 -11.18 17.90
C SER A 806 -25.76 -11.19 19.43
N LYS A 807 -25.85 -12.38 20.06
CA LYS A 807 -25.80 -12.50 21.51
C LYS A 807 -24.43 -12.11 22.07
N ILE A 808 -23.34 -12.48 21.37
CA ILE A 808 -21.98 -12.09 21.76
C ILE A 808 -21.82 -10.56 21.66
N LYS A 809 -22.24 -9.96 20.53
CA LYS A 809 -22.12 -8.51 20.30
C LYS A 809 -22.99 -7.64 21.22
N THR A 810 -24.12 -8.17 21.67
CA THR A 810 -25.04 -7.46 22.60
C THR A 810 -24.75 -7.71 24.08
N THR A 811 -23.83 -8.64 24.40
CA THR A 811 -23.39 -8.87 25.77
C THR A 811 -22.35 -7.82 26.17
N SER A 812 -22.45 -7.27 27.38
CA SER A 812 -21.48 -6.33 27.95
C SER A 812 -20.18 -7.05 28.30
N LEU A 813 -19.37 -7.39 27.29
CA LEU A 813 -18.15 -8.19 27.45
C LEU A 813 -17.08 -7.50 28.30
N ASN A 814 -17.13 -6.19 28.45
CA ASN A 814 -16.24 -5.38 29.30
C ASN A 814 -16.49 -5.60 30.81
N GLU A 815 -17.59 -6.28 31.21
CA GLU A 815 -17.85 -6.65 32.59
C GLU A 815 -17.09 -7.92 33.01
N PHE A 816 -16.59 -8.74 32.07
CA PHE A 816 -15.98 -10.02 32.35
C PHE A 816 -14.46 -9.93 32.39
N ARG A 817 -13.88 -10.61 33.37
CA ARG A 817 -12.44 -10.68 33.54
C ARG A 817 -11.78 -11.70 32.61
N TYR A 818 -12.45 -12.83 32.38
CA TYR A 818 -11.97 -13.90 31.50
C TYR A 818 -12.99 -14.16 30.39
N LEU A 819 -12.51 -14.28 29.15
CA LEU A 819 -13.31 -14.63 27.99
C LEU A 819 -12.77 -15.93 27.39
N HIS A 820 -13.65 -16.89 27.09
CA HIS A 820 -13.28 -18.17 26.51
C HIS A 820 -14.15 -18.52 25.31
N PHE A 821 -13.53 -18.74 24.17
CA PHE A 821 -14.19 -19.09 22.91
C PHE A 821 -13.74 -20.48 22.45
N ALA A 822 -14.58 -21.52 22.68
CA ALA A 822 -14.37 -22.89 22.21
C ALA A 822 -15.20 -23.12 20.94
N THR A 823 -14.59 -22.93 19.75
CA THR A 823 -15.29 -22.96 18.48
C THR A 823 -14.34 -23.27 17.30
N HIS A 824 -14.82 -23.22 16.05
CA HIS A 824 -13.94 -23.26 14.88
C HIS A 824 -13.29 -21.90 14.62
N GLY A 825 -12.01 -21.92 14.28
CA GLY A 825 -11.30 -20.77 13.71
C GLY A 825 -11.12 -20.93 12.21
N ASN A 826 -11.30 -19.84 11.47
CA ASN A 826 -10.96 -19.74 10.05
C ASN A 826 -9.90 -18.66 9.85
N VAL A 827 -8.83 -18.99 9.13
CA VAL A 827 -7.72 -18.09 8.86
C VAL A 827 -7.63 -17.82 7.37
N ASN A 828 -7.66 -16.54 7.02
CA ASN A 828 -7.42 -16.08 5.67
C ASN A 828 -6.03 -15.41 5.61
N GLU A 829 -5.04 -16.10 5.04
CA GLU A 829 -3.67 -15.59 4.96
C GLU A 829 -3.53 -14.46 3.93
N LEU A 830 -4.40 -14.42 2.91
CA LEU A 830 -4.40 -13.37 1.89
C LEU A 830 -4.99 -12.07 2.45
N ASN A 831 -6.07 -12.18 3.23
CA ASN A 831 -6.71 -11.05 3.89
C ASN A 831 -6.93 -11.35 5.39
N PRO A 832 -5.97 -11.05 6.27
CA PRO A 832 -6.05 -11.37 7.70
C PRO A 832 -7.26 -10.77 8.42
N GLN A 833 -7.81 -9.67 7.92
CA GLN A 833 -9.02 -9.06 8.48
C GLN A 833 -10.28 -9.92 8.32
N GLN A 834 -10.24 -10.85 7.36
CA GLN A 834 -11.29 -11.84 7.13
C GLN A 834 -11.10 -13.13 7.94
N SER A 835 -10.01 -13.26 8.68
CA SER A 835 -9.88 -14.35 9.66
C SER A 835 -10.88 -14.15 10.79
N GLY A 836 -11.46 -15.23 11.34
CA GLY A 836 -12.50 -15.09 12.37
C GLY A 836 -12.85 -16.40 13.08
N LEU A 837 -13.86 -16.31 13.94
CA LEU A 837 -14.44 -17.41 14.70
C LEU A 837 -15.83 -17.75 14.11
N ILE A 838 -16.11 -19.04 13.95
CA ILE A 838 -17.42 -19.51 13.53
C ILE A 838 -18.25 -19.75 14.78
N ILE A 839 -19.21 -18.87 15.00
CA ILE A 839 -19.98 -18.81 16.26
C ILE A 839 -21.24 -19.68 16.19
N SER A 840 -21.98 -19.58 15.07
CA SER A 840 -23.23 -20.32 14.88
C SER A 840 -23.36 -20.79 13.44
N GLU A 841 -24.51 -21.34 13.05
CA GLU A 841 -24.80 -21.65 11.65
C GLU A 841 -24.68 -20.37 10.81
N LEU A 842 -23.93 -20.50 9.71
CA LEU A 842 -23.80 -19.40 8.76
C LEU A 842 -25.12 -19.21 8.01
N VAL A 843 -25.77 -18.09 8.17
CA VAL A 843 -27.05 -17.74 7.53
C VAL A 843 -26.79 -16.70 6.45
N GLU A 844 -27.35 -16.89 5.25
CA GLU A 844 -27.41 -15.82 4.25
C GLU A 844 -28.37 -14.74 4.76
N SER A 845 -27.81 -13.63 5.19
CA SER A 845 -28.62 -12.50 5.66
C SER A 845 -29.13 -11.68 4.47
N GLU A 846 -30.45 -11.62 4.30
CA GLU A 846 -31.09 -10.74 3.28
C GLU A 846 -31.33 -9.30 3.79
N GLY A 847 -30.99 -8.98 5.04
CA GLY A 847 -31.21 -7.67 5.67
C GLY A 847 -29.94 -6.99 6.17
N ALA A 848 -29.93 -5.66 6.14
CA ALA A 848 -28.79 -4.81 6.53
C ALA A 848 -28.30 -4.95 7.97
N PHE A 849 -29.02 -5.68 8.85
CA PHE A 849 -28.79 -5.79 10.28
C PHE A 849 -28.78 -7.23 10.81
N GLN A 850 -28.81 -8.26 9.93
CA GLN A 850 -28.77 -9.64 10.36
C GLN A 850 -27.32 -10.13 10.48
N GLU A 851 -26.95 -10.68 11.64
CA GLU A 851 -25.64 -11.31 11.86
C GLU A 851 -25.57 -12.66 11.13
N ASP A 852 -24.38 -13.00 10.64
CA ASP A 852 -24.19 -14.13 9.74
C ASP A 852 -23.58 -15.38 10.39
N GLY A 853 -23.30 -15.31 11.68
CA GLY A 853 -22.71 -16.39 12.46
C GLY A 853 -21.19 -16.47 12.40
N TYR A 854 -20.53 -15.52 11.71
CA TYR A 854 -19.08 -15.46 11.57
C TYR A 854 -18.53 -14.17 12.20
N LEU A 855 -17.83 -14.29 13.30
CA LEU A 855 -17.23 -13.17 14.01
C LEU A 855 -15.79 -12.94 13.48
N ASN A 856 -15.62 -12.05 12.50
CA ASN A 856 -14.34 -11.80 11.87
C ASN A 856 -13.42 -10.86 12.68
N SER A 857 -12.15 -10.82 12.28
CA SER A 857 -11.09 -10.04 12.93
C SER A 857 -11.45 -8.55 13.08
N LYS A 858 -12.12 -8.00 12.09
CA LYS A 858 -12.53 -6.61 12.06
C LYS A 858 -13.68 -6.35 13.05
N GLU A 859 -14.68 -7.21 13.09
CA GLU A 859 -15.78 -7.14 14.05
C GLU A 859 -15.29 -7.31 15.48
N ILE A 860 -14.38 -8.27 15.71
CA ILE A 860 -13.74 -8.47 17.04
C ILE A 860 -13.06 -7.15 17.47
N SER A 861 -12.36 -6.49 16.57
CA SER A 861 -11.64 -5.25 16.88
C SER A 861 -12.56 -4.07 17.24
N THR A 862 -13.87 -4.16 16.97
CA THR A 862 -14.88 -3.15 17.32
C THR A 862 -15.58 -3.47 18.66
N LEU A 863 -15.36 -4.66 19.21
CA LEU A 863 -15.86 -5.00 20.54
C LEU A 863 -15.05 -4.26 21.61
N THR A 864 -15.64 -4.09 22.78
CA THR A 864 -14.96 -3.50 23.94
C THR A 864 -14.79 -4.55 25.03
N PHE A 865 -13.55 -4.88 25.35
CA PHE A 865 -13.20 -5.77 26.45
C PHE A 865 -12.54 -4.98 27.59
N ASN A 866 -12.56 -5.58 28.76
CA ASN A 866 -11.74 -5.20 29.90
C ASN A 866 -11.21 -6.50 30.52
N ALA A 867 -10.71 -7.38 29.61
CA ALA A 867 -10.40 -8.76 29.96
C ALA A 867 -8.93 -8.92 30.32
N ASP A 868 -8.67 -9.56 31.45
CA ASP A 868 -7.32 -9.94 31.85
C ASP A 868 -6.77 -11.05 30.92
N LEU A 869 -7.67 -11.94 30.47
CA LEU A 869 -7.30 -13.03 29.57
C LEU A 869 -8.43 -13.39 28.62
N VAL A 870 -8.11 -13.52 27.34
CA VAL A 870 -8.97 -14.15 26.33
C VAL A 870 -8.33 -15.45 25.87
N VAL A 871 -9.12 -16.55 25.87
CA VAL A 871 -8.66 -17.85 25.39
C VAL A 871 -9.42 -18.24 24.13
N LEU A 872 -8.67 -18.47 23.04
CA LEU A 872 -9.20 -18.91 21.75
C LEU A 872 -8.91 -20.41 21.59
N SER A 873 -9.80 -21.24 22.12
CA SER A 873 -9.78 -22.68 21.97
C SER A 873 -10.35 -23.10 20.61
N ALA A 874 -9.65 -22.68 19.54
CA ALA A 874 -10.06 -22.86 18.16
C ALA A 874 -8.84 -23.13 17.25
N CYS A 875 -9.06 -23.74 16.09
CA CYS A 875 -7.96 -24.12 15.19
C CYS A 875 -7.26 -22.91 14.56
N ASN A 876 -5.91 -22.94 14.50
CA ASN A 876 -5.08 -21.99 13.76
C ASN A 876 -5.25 -20.50 14.18
N THR A 877 -5.71 -20.19 15.36
CA THR A 877 -6.03 -18.82 15.78
C THR A 877 -4.82 -17.89 15.89
N ALA A 878 -3.61 -18.44 16.00
CA ALA A 878 -2.35 -17.71 15.96
C ALA A 878 -1.78 -17.59 14.54
N VAL A 879 -2.35 -18.25 13.53
CA VAL A 879 -1.82 -18.22 12.15
C VAL A 879 -2.37 -16.99 11.41
N GLY A 880 -1.58 -16.44 10.47
CA GLY A 880 -1.94 -15.28 9.67
C GLY A 880 -0.81 -14.86 8.75
N LYS A 881 -0.96 -13.75 8.07
CA LYS A 881 0.07 -13.19 7.17
C LYS A 881 1.27 -12.67 7.98
N ILE A 882 2.48 -13.11 7.62
CA ILE A 882 3.71 -12.57 8.23
C ILE A 882 4.18 -11.38 7.39
N ILE A 883 4.20 -10.19 8.01
CA ILE A 883 4.65 -8.95 7.36
C ILE A 883 5.96 -8.49 8.02
N SER A 884 6.95 -8.13 7.19
CA SER A 884 8.25 -7.63 7.68
C SER A 884 8.05 -6.35 8.51
N GLY A 885 8.63 -6.31 9.71
CA GLY A 885 8.45 -5.21 10.67
C GLY A 885 7.16 -5.28 11.48
N GLU A 886 6.07 -5.83 10.94
CA GLU A 886 4.79 -5.95 11.65
C GLU A 886 4.60 -7.30 12.37
N GLY A 887 5.35 -8.34 11.96
CA GLY A 887 5.20 -9.68 12.52
C GLY A 887 3.95 -10.40 12.00
N LEU A 888 3.37 -11.26 12.84
CA LEU A 888 2.23 -12.10 12.50
C LEU A 888 0.90 -11.32 12.66
N GLN A 889 0.19 -11.16 11.55
CA GLN A 889 -1.16 -10.58 11.52
C GLN A 889 -2.21 -11.70 11.62
N GLY A 890 -2.64 -12.01 12.85
CA GLY A 890 -3.65 -13.01 13.14
C GLY A 890 -4.72 -12.45 14.08
N LEU A 891 -5.68 -13.32 14.50
CA LEU A 891 -6.81 -12.95 15.36
C LEU A 891 -6.39 -12.31 16.69
N GLN A 892 -5.23 -12.70 17.25
CA GLN A 892 -4.71 -12.15 18.51
C GLN A 892 -4.64 -10.61 18.52
N ARG A 893 -4.31 -9.98 17.39
CA ARG A 893 -4.24 -8.51 17.31
C ARG A 893 -5.59 -7.86 17.54
N SER A 894 -6.65 -8.45 17.01
CA SER A 894 -8.02 -7.90 17.14
C SER A 894 -8.52 -7.98 18.58
N PHE A 895 -8.20 -9.05 19.29
CA PHE A 895 -8.54 -9.18 20.71
C PHE A 895 -7.73 -8.22 21.60
N LEU A 896 -6.44 -8.06 21.34
CA LEU A 896 -5.61 -7.06 22.03
C LEU A 896 -6.15 -5.65 21.79
N LYS A 897 -6.50 -5.31 20.55
CA LYS A 897 -7.08 -4.01 20.19
C LYS A 897 -8.44 -3.80 20.88
N ALA A 898 -9.26 -4.83 21.01
CA ALA A 898 -10.54 -4.77 21.69
C ALA A 898 -10.45 -4.62 23.22
N GLY A 899 -9.23 -4.66 23.81
CA GLY A 899 -8.97 -4.43 25.24
C GLY A 899 -8.66 -5.70 26.05
N ALA A 900 -8.21 -6.78 25.40
CA ALA A 900 -7.66 -7.92 26.10
C ALA A 900 -6.19 -7.64 26.52
N SER A 901 -5.83 -7.90 27.78
CA SER A 901 -4.44 -7.77 28.24
C SER A 901 -3.56 -8.91 27.74
N SER A 902 -4.09 -10.14 27.73
CA SER A 902 -3.42 -11.33 27.22
C SER A 902 -4.38 -12.17 26.39
N VAL A 903 -3.84 -12.89 25.38
CA VAL A 903 -4.60 -13.83 24.55
C VAL A 903 -3.86 -15.16 24.48
N VAL A 904 -4.55 -16.27 24.76
CA VAL A 904 -4.08 -17.63 24.47
C VAL A 904 -4.63 -18.06 23.13
N VAL A 905 -3.76 -18.44 22.19
CA VAL A 905 -4.08 -18.80 20.81
C VAL A 905 -3.43 -20.13 20.42
N SER A 906 -3.86 -20.74 19.30
CA SER A 906 -3.30 -21.98 18.79
C SER A 906 -2.51 -21.79 17.48
N LEU A 907 -1.30 -22.39 17.39
CA LEU A 907 -0.40 -22.34 16.22
C LEU A 907 -0.79 -23.31 15.10
N TRP A 908 -1.63 -24.31 15.39
CA TRP A 908 -2.18 -25.27 14.42
C TRP A 908 -3.50 -25.85 14.93
N SER A 909 -4.14 -26.68 14.12
CA SER A 909 -5.42 -27.33 14.44
C SER A 909 -5.30 -28.23 15.66
N VAL A 910 -6.16 -28.00 16.64
CA VAL A 910 -6.16 -28.71 17.94
C VAL A 910 -7.14 -29.87 17.97
N TYR A 911 -6.90 -30.84 18.82
CA TYR A 911 -7.72 -32.04 18.96
C TYR A 911 -8.77 -31.85 20.06
N ASP A 912 -10.04 -31.91 19.71
CA ASP A 912 -11.21 -31.61 20.55
C ASP A 912 -11.14 -32.19 21.98
N LYS A 913 -10.86 -33.51 22.12
CA LYS A 913 -10.78 -34.16 23.44
C LYS A 913 -9.58 -33.76 24.30
N SER A 914 -8.39 -33.67 23.71
CA SER A 914 -7.20 -33.27 24.46
C SER A 914 -7.26 -31.82 24.86
N THR A 915 -7.88 -30.98 24.06
CA THR A 915 -8.08 -29.55 24.33
C THR A 915 -8.99 -29.32 25.52
N ALA A 916 -10.13 -30.01 25.59
CA ALA A 916 -11.03 -29.96 26.76
C ALA A 916 -10.32 -30.34 28.07
N SER A 917 -9.49 -31.38 28.05
CA SER A 917 -8.68 -31.79 29.21
C SER A 917 -7.64 -30.73 29.59
N PHE A 918 -6.93 -30.20 28.60
CA PHE A 918 -5.93 -29.14 28.77
C PHE A 918 -6.52 -27.85 29.35
N MET A 919 -7.63 -27.38 28.80
CA MET A 919 -8.27 -26.14 29.27
C MET A 919 -8.84 -26.30 30.67
N GLY A 920 -9.42 -27.44 30.99
CA GLY A 920 -9.85 -27.77 32.40
C GLY A 920 -8.68 -27.66 33.36
N SER A 921 -7.53 -28.26 33.06
CA SER A 921 -6.31 -28.15 33.88
C SER A 921 -5.79 -26.73 33.96
N PHE A 922 -5.75 -26.00 32.81
CA PHE A 922 -5.29 -24.64 32.76
C PHE A 922 -6.10 -23.71 33.68
N TYR A 923 -7.42 -23.73 33.60
CA TYR A 923 -8.25 -22.85 34.42
C TYR A 923 -8.25 -23.25 35.90
N LYS A 924 -8.14 -24.54 36.23
CA LYS A 924 -7.93 -24.99 37.60
C LYS A 924 -6.63 -24.43 38.17
N ASN A 925 -5.51 -24.55 37.43
CA ASN A 925 -4.22 -24.02 37.87
C ASN A 925 -4.27 -22.49 37.97
N LEU A 926 -4.98 -21.82 37.02
CA LEU A 926 -5.19 -20.38 37.01
C LEU A 926 -5.82 -19.88 38.31
N ARG A 927 -6.91 -20.55 38.74
CA ARG A 927 -7.62 -20.18 39.98
C ARG A 927 -6.78 -20.45 41.23
N THR A 928 -6.11 -21.60 41.27
CA THR A 928 -5.26 -21.95 42.44
C THR A 928 -4.15 -20.91 42.60
N LEU A 929 -3.42 -20.57 41.53
CA LEU A 929 -2.33 -19.63 41.60
C LEU A 929 -2.80 -18.19 41.83
N GLU A 930 -3.96 -17.80 41.27
CA GLU A 930 -4.56 -16.51 41.53
C GLU A 930 -4.89 -16.31 43.01
N GLU A 931 -5.45 -17.32 43.67
CA GLU A 931 -5.75 -17.27 45.10
C GLU A 931 -4.48 -17.16 45.96
N GLU A 932 -3.40 -17.81 45.56
CA GLU A 932 -2.11 -17.77 46.22
C GLU A 932 -1.37 -16.44 46.04
N GLU A 933 -1.30 -15.93 44.84
CA GLU A 933 -0.55 -14.71 44.52
C GLU A 933 -1.30 -13.39 44.82
N VAL A 934 -2.65 -13.40 44.71
CA VAL A 934 -3.47 -12.21 44.92
C VAL A 934 -3.99 -12.15 46.35
N GLY A 935 -3.06 -12.05 47.32
CA GLY A 935 -3.43 -11.84 48.75
C GLY A 935 -4.15 -10.52 48.99
N LEU A 936 -4.70 -10.35 50.20
CA LEU A 936 -5.46 -9.15 50.61
C LEU A 936 -4.74 -7.82 50.34
N TRP A 937 -3.44 -7.77 50.47
CA TRP A 937 -2.61 -6.59 50.23
C TRP A 937 -2.45 -6.25 48.74
N THR A 938 -2.37 -7.26 47.91
CA THR A 938 -2.37 -7.11 46.45
C THR A 938 -3.74 -6.63 45.97
N LYS A 939 -4.84 -7.17 46.49
CA LYS A 939 -6.23 -6.71 46.26
C LYS A 939 -6.42 -5.25 46.68
N PHE A 940 -5.81 -4.84 47.80
CA PHE A 940 -5.84 -3.44 48.28
C PHE A 940 -5.06 -2.49 47.30
N LYS A 941 -3.83 -2.87 46.93
CA LYS A 941 -3.04 -2.09 45.93
C LYS A 941 -3.77 -2.00 44.61
N MET A 942 -4.34 -3.08 44.25
CA MET A 942 -5.21 -3.17 43.15
C MET A 942 -6.38 -2.19 43.23
N TYR A 943 -7.12 -2.09 44.28
CA TYR A 943 -8.27 -1.20 44.47
C TYR A 943 -7.92 0.29 44.31
N PHE A 944 -6.71 0.70 44.61
CA PHE A 944 -6.21 2.07 44.53
C PHE A 944 -5.34 2.38 43.30
N ASP A 945 -5.36 1.56 42.25
CA ASP A 945 -4.50 1.70 41.06
C ASP A 945 -3.00 1.80 41.35
N LEU A 946 -2.55 1.23 42.45
CA LEU A 946 -1.16 1.19 42.91
C LEU A 946 -0.42 -0.11 42.55
N TYR A 947 -1.07 -1.00 41.83
CA TYR A 947 -0.51 -2.30 41.46
C TYR A 947 -0.02 -2.29 40.02
N THR A 948 1.23 -2.48 39.79
CA THR A 948 1.79 -2.82 38.49
C THR A 948 1.94 -4.33 38.42
N PRO A 949 1.20 -5.04 37.54
CA PRO A 949 1.35 -6.48 37.42
C PRO A 949 2.78 -6.82 36.99
N PRO A 950 3.38 -7.88 37.55
CA PRO A 950 4.68 -8.37 37.11
C PRO A 950 4.58 -8.84 35.65
N MET A 951 5.72 -8.86 34.94
CA MET A 951 5.76 -9.31 33.55
C MET A 951 5.39 -10.79 33.40
N PHE A 952 5.67 -11.61 34.41
CA PHE A 952 5.21 -12.98 34.56
C PHE A 952 4.39 -13.13 35.84
N GLY A 953 3.17 -13.56 35.71
CA GLY A 953 2.21 -13.75 36.79
C GLY A 953 1.60 -15.15 36.83
N TYR A 954 0.46 -15.27 37.50
CA TYR A 954 -0.28 -16.54 37.66
C TYR A 954 -0.79 -17.10 36.33
N LYS A 955 -1.06 -16.29 35.30
CA LYS A 955 -1.57 -16.73 33.99
C LYS A 955 -0.54 -17.61 33.26
N GLU A 956 0.68 -17.11 33.15
CA GLU A 956 1.78 -17.81 32.50
C GLU A 956 2.18 -19.06 33.21
N LYS A 957 2.24 -19.01 34.54
CA LYS A 957 2.51 -20.19 35.40
C LYS A 957 1.43 -21.24 35.24
N ALA A 958 0.15 -20.84 35.18
CA ALA A 958 -0.97 -21.78 34.97
C ALA A 958 -0.87 -22.49 33.63
N LEU A 959 -0.55 -21.75 32.54
CA LEU A 959 -0.37 -22.33 31.22
C LEU A 959 0.83 -23.30 31.20
N HIS A 960 1.94 -22.92 31.84
CA HIS A 960 3.14 -23.73 31.97
C HIS A 960 2.81 -25.05 32.71
N LEU A 961 2.12 -24.99 33.85
CA LEU A 961 1.73 -26.19 34.62
C LEU A 961 0.80 -27.11 33.84
N ALA A 962 -0.21 -26.55 33.15
CA ALA A 962 -1.12 -27.33 32.32
C ALA A 962 -0.39 -28.07 31.19
N LYS A 963 0.59 -27.46 30.55
CA LYS A 963 1.44 -28.10 29.55
C LYS A 963 2.29 -29.24 30.17
N LYS A 964 2.88 -29.01 31.33
CA LYS A 964 3.66 -30.05 32.06
C LYS A 964 2.80 -31.23 32.46
N GLU A 965 1.57 -31.01 32.88
CA GLU A 965 0.63 -32.10 33.19
C GLU A 965 0.34 -32.96 31.95
N LEU A 966 0.14 -32.34 30.77
CA LEU A 966 -0.06 -33.09 29.53
C LEU A 966 1.20 -33.84 29.07
N ILE A 967 2.40 -33.30 29.27
CA ILE A 967 3.67 -34.02 28.99
C ILE A 967 3.75 -35.30 29.80
N GLN A 968 3.21 -35.33 31.01
CA GLN A 968 3.18 -36.52 31.87
C GLN A 968 1.99 -37.45 31.59
N HIS A 969 1.02 -37.01 30.77
CA HIS A 969 -0.20 -37.77 30.50
C HIS A 969 0.10 -38.95 29.56
N PRO A 970 -0.41 -40.16 29.84
CA PRO A 970 -0.04 -41.38 29.09
C PRO A 970 -0.45 -41.37 27.61
N TYR A 971 -1.46 -40.56 27.23
CA TYR A 971 -1.99 -40.49 25.86
C TYR A 971 -1.78 -39.15 25.18
N TYR A 972 -1.47 -38.06 25.93
CA TYR A 972 -1.37 -36.72 25.39
C TYR A 972 0.00 -36.06 25.57
N ASN A 973 1.04 -36.88 25.86
CA ASN A 973 2.42 -36.41 26.10
C ASN A 973 3.13 -35.83 24.84
N HIS A 974 2.64 -36.18 23.63
CA HIS A 974 3.21 -35.69 22.40
C HIS A 974 2.99 -34.18 22.23
N PRO A 975 3.99 -33.39 21.75
CA PRO A 975 3.88 -31.94 21.66
C PRO A 975 2.74 -31.44 20.76
N VAL A 976 2.21 -32.25 19.86
CA VAL A 976 1.05 -31.89 19.02
C VAL A 976 -0.18 -31.47 19.83
N TYR A 977 -0.30 -31.96 21.08
CA TYR A 977 -1.46 -31.74 21.93
C TYR A 977 -1.35 -30.51 22.83
N TRP A 978 -0.15 -30.10 23.24
CA TRP A 978 0.07 -29.03 24.22
C TRP A 978 0.88 -27.83 23.66
N ALA A 979 1.76 -28.07 22.67
CA ALA A 979 2.61 -27.03 22.13
C ALA A 979 1.88 -26.00 21.23
N PRO A 980 0.68 -26.26 20.65
CA PRO A 980 0.03 -25.22 19.85
C PRO A 980 -0.41 -24.02 20.68
N PHE A 981 -0.72 -24.19 21.95
CA PHE A 981 -1.22 -23.10 22.79
C PHE A 981 -0.09 -22.17 23.24
N VAL A 982 -0.16 -20.92 22.82
CA VAL A 982 0.81 -19.87 23.19
C VAL A 982 0.09 -18.66 23.76
N MET A 983 0.70 -18.03 24.76
CA MET A 983 0.19 -16.81 25.38
C MET A 983 0.90 -15.59 24.79
N ILE A 984 0.12 -14.61 24.37
CA ILE A 984 0.60 -13.36 23.77
C ILE A 984 -0.01 -12.18 24.53
N GLY A 985 0.80 -11.21 24.92
CA GLY A 985 0.33 -10.01 25.60
C GLY A 985 0.96 -9.79 26.97
N LYS A 986 0.27 -9.05 27.86
CA LYS A 986 0.79 -8.58 29.16
C LYS A 986 0.38 -9.49 30.30
#